data_73e574d0d1145fdb9b20c72e384e0698
#
_entry.id   73e574d0d1145fdb9b20c72e384e0698
#
_cell.length_a   1.000
_cell.length_b   1.000
_cell.length_c   1.000
_cell.angle_alpha   90.00
_cell.angle_beta   90.00
_cell.angle_gamma   90.00
#
_symmetry.space_group_name_H-M   'P 1'
#
loop_
_entity.id
_entity.type
_entity.pdbx_description
1 polymer ?
#
loop_
_entity_poly.entity_id
_entity_poly.type
_entity_poly.pdbx_seq_one_letter_code
_entity_poly.pdbx_strand_id
1 'polypeptide(L)'
;MSRTEQVLYANVIVDISHEKLDKIFQYRVPDVLRMQIHPGTAVTVPFGNGNRRIQGYVVKLTDRTDYPPEKIKEIQGVCAGQTGVEGKLIALAAWMRDYYGSTMIQALKAVLPVKQKVAQKEQKQIRLLLPEKEAREILQVLEKKNQKARARLLDALLVIAKQNEKGMAVLSWERAKEQYGVTMPVVRAMEEKGIVKLESMRIYRDPLDLMISRSDQKQEEVKMQTGRDFFLNEEQQLAVQTILKEWDQKDKSVYLLHGVTGSGKTEVYMELIDFVRKQGKQAIFLIPEIALTYQMVLRFYQRFGSRVSILHSRMSAGERYDQYEKAKNGEIDIMIGPRSALFTPFSNLGIIIIDEEHEESYKSETVPRYHARETAQRRAEMEGAKLILGSATPSVESYYRAEKGEYCLLEMKRRANRQKLPYVWIGDMRNEMREGNRSILSRYLQEQLGMCLERGDQAMLFLNRRGYAGFVACRSCGTVIGCPHCNVSLSLHKKGTAGEKLVCHYCGYTQPNPRLCPSCGSPFIGSFQVGTQQVVSQVQRMFPKARILRMDADTTRGKDGHHKILETFAKGGADILVGTQMIVKGHDFADVTLVGALAADLSLHMSDYRAAERTFQLLTQAAGRAGRGEKTGSVVIQTYEPDHYSIKAAAAQDYQAFYEEEILYRSLMDYPPVGGMLALHGQGEDESYLQMAMEYLKKYLDVLAKKTQARVIGPADESVSKVADIYRKVIYVRHGRKEVLDQIKERTEQYIEINRGFDKITIQYDRD
;
A
#
# COMPACT_ATOMS: atom_id res chain seq x y z
N MET A 1 4.86 -49.79 25.68
CA MET A 1 5.69 -48.87 24.90
C MET A 1 5.33 -47.46 25.35
N SER A 2 6.17 -46.86 26.20
CA SER A 2 6.00 -45.49 26.72
C SER A 2 6.09 -44.49 25.56
N ARG A 3 5.04 -43.72 25.35
CA ARG A 3 5.12 -42.50 24.51
C ARG A 3 6.17 -41.60 25.19
N THR A 4 7.32 -41.47 24.58
CA THR A 4 8.27 -40.41 24.91
C THR A 4 7.52 -39.08 24.75
N GLU A 5 7.19 -38.44 25.86
CA GLU A 5 6.58 -37.10 25.87
C GLU A 5 7.57 -36.12 25.20
N GLN A 6 7.23 -35.68 24.01
CA GLN A 6 8.02 -34.73 23.25
C GLN A 6 7.99 -33.41 24.01
N VAL A 7 9.13 -32.95 24.51
CA VAL A 7 9.26 -31.67 25.23
C VAL A 7 8.97 -30.51 24.24
N LEU A 8 8.06 -29.63 24.61
CA LEU A 8 7.69 -28.47 23.81
C LEU A 8 8.37 -27.22 24.37
N TYR A 9 8.99 -26.44 23.48
CA TYR A 9 9.60 -25.16 23.79
C TYR A 9 8.87 -24.03 23.09
N ALA A 10 8.84 -22.86 23.73
CA ALA A 10 8.32 -21.64 23.18
C ALA A 10 9.44 -20.60 23.01
N ASN A 11 9.55 -20.08 21.84
CA ASN A 11 10.36 -18.89 21.55
C ASN A 11 9.55 -17.65 21.96
N VAL A 12 10.05 -16.89 22.92
CA VAL A 12 9.33 -15.78 23.58
C VAL A 12 10.12 -14.50 23.43
N ILE A 13 9.44 -13.44 23.03
CA ILE A 13 9.96 -12.07 23.08
C ILE A 13 9.55 -11.46 24.41
N VAL A 14 10.54 -10.99 25.15
CA VAL A 14 10.38 -10.33 26.43
C VAL A 14 10.70 -8.85 26.23
N ASP A 15 9.86 -7.94 26.60
CA ASP A 15 10.03 -6.48 26.54
C ASP A 15 10.34 -5.88 25.14
N ILE A 16 9.28 -5.46 24.46
CA ILE A 16 9.32 -4.82 23.13
C ILE A 16 9.83 -3.36 23.19
N SER A 17 10.08 -2.81 24.40
CA SER A 17 10.36 -1.36 24.60
C SER A 17 11.82 -0.96 24.47
N HIS A 18 12.77 -1.91 24.54
CA HIS A 18 14.21 -1.62 24.50
C HIS A 18 14.91 -2.20 23.26
N GLU A 19 15.57 -1.35 22.49
CA GLU A 19 16.36 -1.71 21.29
C GLU A 19 17.50 -2.70 21.56
N LYS A 20 17.99 -2.80 22.80
CA LYS A 20 19.07 -3.71 23.19
C LYS A 20 18.62 -5.17 23.41
N LEU A 21 17.31 -5.44 23.39
CA LEU A 21 16.73 -6.78 23.66
C LEU A 21 16.12 -7.39 22.40
N ASP A 22 16.73 -7.20 21.25
CA ASP A 22 16.34 -7.88 19.99
C ASP A 22 16.70 -9.38 20.02
N LYS A 23 16.41 -10.04 21.15
CA LYS A 23 16.67 -11.45 21.35
C LYS A 23 15.39 -12.21 21.66
N ILE A 24 15.25 -13.32 20.98
CA ILE A 24 14.23 -14.32 21.30
C ILE A 24 14.82 -15.23 22.35
N PHE A 25 14.07 -15.43 23.43
CA PHE A 25 14.46 -16.33 24.50
C PHE A 25 13.62 -17.60 24.44
N GLN A 26 14.26 -18.73 24.64
CA GLN A 26 13.59 -20.02 24.64
C GLN A 26 13.17 -20.41 26.06
N TYR A 27 11.91 -20.85 26.22
CA TYR A 27 11.33 -21.32 27.47
C TYR A 27 10.67 -22.66 27.25
N ARG A 28 10.74 -23.54 28.25
CA ARG A 28 10.02 -24.82 28.26
C ARG A 28 8.53 -24.53 28.49
N VAL A 29 7.67 -25.23 27.78
CA VAL A 29 6.22 -25.17 27.95
C VAL A 29 5.80 -26.27 28.92
N PRO A 30 5.26 -25.94 30.11
CA PRO A 30 4.71 -26.92 31.02
C PRO A 30 3.54 -27.68 30.40
N ASP A 31 3.41 -28.97 30.68
CA ASP A 31 2.37 -29.84 30.09
C ASP A 31 0.96 -29.34 30.36
N VAL A 32 0.72 -28.78 31.54
CA VAL A 32 -0.57 -28.16 31.92
C VAL A 32 -0.95 -26.94 31.09
N LEU A 33 0.00 -26.30 30.45
CA LEU A 33 -0.22 -25.10 29.62
C LEU A 33 -0.17 -25.36 28.12
N ARG A 34 0.16 -26.59 27.68
CA ARG A 34 0.33 -26.93 26.25
C ARG A 34 -0.85 -26.56 25.38
N MET A 35 -2.07 -26.79 25.85
CA MET A 35 -3.29 -26.51 25.11
C MET A 35 -3.67 -25.03 25.09
N GLN A 36 -3.05 -24.20 25.93
CA GLN A 36 -3.35 -22.77 26.08
C GLN A 36 -2.31 -21.89 25.38
N ILE A 37 -1.12 -22.44 25.08
CA ILE A 37 -0.01 -21.69 24.52
C ILE A 37 0.05 -21.90 23.01
N HIS A 38 -0.16 -20.81 22.27
CA HIS A 38 -0.05 -20.72 20.81
C HIS A 38 0.83 -19.52 20.43
N PRO A 39 1.36 -19.43 19.20
CA PRO A 39 1.96 -18.19 18.72
C PRO A 39 1.02 -17.01 18.92
N GLY A 40 1.53 -15.95 19.57
CA GLY A 40 0.74 -14.79 19.98
C GLY A 40 0.24 -14.80 21.43
N THR A 41 0.36 -15.91 22.15
CA THR A 41 -0.04 -15.98 23.55
C THR A 41 0.87 -15.12 24.43
N ALA A 42 0.26 -14.25 25.27
CA ALA A 42 0.99 -13.51 26.29
C ALA A 42 1.26 -14.44 27.50
N VAL A 43 2.51 -14.54 27.88
CA VAL A 43 2.97 -15.44 28.95
C VAL A 43 3.80 -14.69 29.99
N THR A 44 3.75 -15.16 31.23
CA THR A 44 4.66 -14.70 32.28
C THR A 44 5.86 -15.61 32.31
N VAL A 45 7.06 -15.03 32.18
CA VAL A 45 8.32 -15.77 32.16
C VAL A 45 9.32 -15.20 33.16
N PRO A 46 10.19 -16.07 33.73
CA PRO A 46 11.29 -15.65 34.60
C PRO A 46 12.45 -15.11 33.74
N PHE A 47 12.91 -13.87 33.97
CA PHE A 47 13.95 -13.22 33.19
C PHE A 47 15.15 -12.77 34.05
N GLY A 48 16.35 -12.85 33.46
CA GLY A 48 17.62 -12.47 34.12
C GLY A 48 18.04 -13.41 35.25
N ASN A 49 19.18 -13.10 35.89
CA ASN A 49 19.76 -13.90 36.96
C ASN A 49 18.90 -13.93 38.24
N GLY A 50 18.06 -12.88 38.42
CA GLY A 50 17.15 -12.77 39.58
C GLY A 50 15.76 -13.37 39.38
N ASN A 51 15.51 -14.08 38.28
CA ASN A 51 14.19 -14.68 37.94
C ASN A 51 13.02 -13.72 38.07
N ARG A 52 13.23 -12.44 37.75
CA ARG A 52 12.16 -11.42 37.76
C ARG A 52 11.05 -11.86 36.80
N ARG A 53 9.82 -11.87 37.30
CA ARG A 53 8.64 -12.17 36.47
C ARG A 53 8.39 -11.02 35.51
N ILE A 54 8.43 -11.30 34.21
CA ILE A 54 8.09 -10.32 33.16
C ILE A 54 7.10 -10.94 32.16
N GLN A 55 6.37 -10.10 31.49
CA GLN A 55 5.48 -10.51 30.43
C GLN A 55 6.28 -10.67 29.14
N GLY A 56 5.98 -11.74 28.39
CA GLY A 56 6.51 -11.98 27.06
C GLY A 56 5.41 -12.48 26.14
N TYR A 57 5.74 -12.55 24.85
CA TYR A 57 4.82 -13.05 23.83
C TYR A 57 5.45 -14.24 23.11
N VAL A 58 4.71 -15.31 22.97
CA VAL A 58 5.14 -16.50 22.23
C VAL A 58 5.11 -16.22 20.74
N VAL A 59 6.26 -16.35 20.07
CA VAL A 59 6.37 -16.14 18.61
C VAL A 59 6.37 -17.43 17.81
N LYS A 60 6.93 -18.50 18.38
CA LYS A 60 7.02 -19.83 17.74
C LYS A 60 7.04 -20.94 18.80
N LEU A 61 6.43 -22.05 18.48
CA LEU A 61 6.60 -23.30 19.24
C LEU A 61 7.55 -24.24 18.48
N THR A 62 8.42 -24.95 19.19
CA THR A 62 9.40 -25.88 18.62
C THR A 62 9.64 -27.05 19.55
N ASP A 63 9.98 -28.21 18.99
CA ASP A 63 10.43 -29.38 19.68
C ASP A 63 11.96 -29.45 19.86
N ARG A 64 12.68 -28.49 19.28
CA ARG A 64 14.14 -28.39 19.32
C ARG A 64 14.58 -27.20 20.15
N THR A 65 15.73 -27.35 20.79
CA THR A 65 16.36 -26.27 21.56
C THR A 65 17.78 -26.04 21.10
N ASP A 66 18.15 -24.75 21.02
CA ASP A 66 19.52 -24.29 20.70
C ASP A 66 20.39 -24.21 21.97
N TYR A 67 19.81 -24.43 23.15
CA TYR A 67 20.48 -24.33 24.45
C TYR A 67 20.40 -25.68 25.21
N PRO A 68 21.35 -25.94 26.14
CA PRO A 68 21.24 -27.11 27.02
C PRO A 68 19.90 -27.12 27.76
N PRO A 69 19.10 -28.21 27.66
CA PRO A 69 17.75 -28.26 28.21
C PRO A 69 17.66 -27.89 29.70
N GLU A 70 18.72 -28.19 30.45
CA GLU A 70 18.85 -27.91 31.89
C GLU A 70 18.94 -26.41 32.24
N LYS A 71 19.32 -25.57 31.26
CA LYS A 71 19.43 -24.11 31.44
C LYS A 71 18.17 -23.36 31.00
N ILE A 72 17.21 -24.06 30.38
CA ILE A 72 15.99 -23.46 29.87
C ILE A 72 14.97 -23.37 30.99
N LYS A 73 14.53 -22.14 31.28
CA LYS A 73 13.51 -21.84 32.28
C LYS A 73 12.12 -22.19 31.75
N GLU A 74 11.16 -22.42 32.65
CA GLU A 74 9.78 -22.71 32.30
C GLU A 74 8.90 -21.46 32.28
N ILE A 75 7.86 -21.46 31.42
CA ILE A 75 6.77 -20.49 31.42
C ILE A 75 5.99 -20.67 32.72
N GLN A 76 5.76 -19.59 33.45
CA GLN A 76 5.09 -19.61 34.75
C GLN A 76 3.57 -19.52 34.65
N GLY A 77 3.03 -19.00 33.57
CA GLY A 77 1.59 -18.88 33.36
C GLY A 77 1.24 -18.12 32.09
N VAL A 78 -0.03 -18.21 31.73
CA VAL A 78 -0.63 -17.43 30.65
C VAL A 78 -1.27 -16.18 31.24
N CYS A 79 -1.03 -15.00 30.64
CA CYS A 79 -1.63 -13.75 31.08
C CYS A 79 -3.11 -13.71 30.65
N ALA A 80 -4.03 -13.73 31.60
CA ALA A 80 -5.45 -13.64 31.35
C ALA A 80 -5.82 -12.22 30.84
N GLY A 81 -6.60 -12.12 29.75
CA GLY A 81 -7.23 -10.89 29.27
C GLY A 81 -6.50 -10.09 28.19
N GLN A 82 -5.27 -10.46 27.79
CA GLN A 82 -4.55 -9.80 26.70
C GLN A 82 -4.18 -10.74 25.55
N THR A 83 -4.79 -11.87 25.49
CA THR A 83 -4.59 -12.90 24.48
C THR A 83 -5.31 -12.51 23.19
N GLY A 84 -4.94 -11.73 22.47
CA GLY A 84 -5.72 -11.74 21.26
C GLY A 84 -4.99 -11.01 20.13
N VAL A 85 -5.14 -9.74 20.10
CA VAL A 85 -4.89 -8.98 18.87
C VAL A 85 -3.42 -8.65 18.72
N GLU A 86 -2.77 -8.18 19.77
CA GLU A 86 -1.35 -7.82 19.73
C GLU A 86 -0.46 -9.05 19.55
N GLY A 87 -0.85 -10.17 20.16
CA GLY A 87 -0.14 -11.42 20.02
C GLY A 87 -0.14 -11.97 18.59
N LYS A 88 -1.28 -11.92 17.89
CA LYS A 88 -1.35 -12.32 16.48
C LYS A 88 -0.46 -11.45 15.60
N LEU A 89 -0.45 -10.13 15.84
CA LEU A 89 0.39 -9.20 15.11
C LEU A 89 1.88 -9.40 15.42
N ILE A 90 2.25 -9.74 16.66
CA ILE A 90 3.62 -10.08 17.04
C ILE A 90 4.06 -11.38 16.34
N ALA A 91 3.20 -12.39 16.28
CA ALA A 91 3.49 -13.62 15.54
C ALA A 91 3.66 -13.36 14.03
N LEU A 92 2.86 -12.46 13.46
CA LEU A 92 3.04 -12.00 12.09
C LEU A 92 4.37 -11.26 11.90
N ALA A 93 4.77 -10.40 12.86
CA ALA A 93 6.07 -9.72 12.83
C ALA A 93 7.24 -10.71 12.88
N ALA A 94 7.15 -11.78 13.69
CA ALA A 94 8.16 -12.83 13.74
C ALA A 94 8.28 -13.56 12.39
N TRP A 95 7.15 -13.89 11.76
CA TRP A 95 7.17 -14.46 10.42
C TRP A 95 7.78 -13.48 9.39
N MET A 96 7.43 -12.19 9.46
CA MET A 96 8.01 -11.18 8.57
C MET A 96 9.52 -11.05 8.73
N ARG A 97 10.03 -11.12 9.96
CA ARG A 97 11.48 -11.15 10.24
C ARG A 97 12.15 -12.30 9.51
N ASP A 98 11.63 -13.52 9.68
CA ASP A 98 12.21 -14.72 9.11
C ASP A 98 12.10 -14.74 7.58
N TYR A 99 10.93 -14.36 7.05
CA TYR A 99 10.66 -14.42 5.63
C TYR A 99 11.42 -13.33 4.83
N TYR A 100 11.42 -12.09 5.33
CA TYR A 100 12.06 -10.94 4.64
C TYR A 100 13.49 -10.63 5.11
N GLY A 101 14.01 -11.33 6.12
CA GLY A 101 15.38 -11.12 6.61
C GLY A 101 15.57 -9.75 7.25
N SER A 102 14.76 -9.44 8.26
CA SER A 102 14.87 -8.20 9.05
C SER A 102 15.18 -8.50 10.50
N THR A 103 15.48 -7.46 11.30
CA THR A 103 15.49 -7.63 12.75
C THR A 103 14.06 -7.68 13.29
N MET A 104 13.90 -8.27 14.48
CA MET A 104 12.58 -8.32 15.12
C MET A 104 12.03 -6.94 15.43
N ILE A 105 12.89 -6.00 15.83
CA ILE A 105 12.51 -4.61 16.10
C ILE A 105 11.99 -3.93 14.84
N GLN A 106 12.64 -4.14 13.69
CA GLN A 106 12.17 -3.60 12.41
C GLN A 106 10.80 -4.14 12.02
N ALA A 107 10.60 -5.46 12.16
CA ALA A 107 9.32 -6.09 11.92
C ALA A 107 8.22 -5.59 12.87
N LEU A 108 8.51 -5.47 14.17
CA LEU A 108 7.58 -4.92 15.15
C LEU A 108 7.23 -3.46 14.89
N LYS A 109 8.20 -2.62 14.50
CA LYS A 109 7.95 -1.22 14.11
C LYS A 109 7.03 -1.11 12.90
N ALA A 110 7.08 -2.06 11.97
CA ALA A 110 6.17 -2.11 10.82
C ALA A 110 4.75 -2.50 11.23
N VAL A 111 4.61 -3.49 12.11
CA VAL A 111 3.33 -4.10 12.49
C VAL A 111 2.64 -3.34 13.62
N LEU A 112 3.41 -2.76 14.55
CA LEU A 112 2.93 -1.99 15.70
C LEU A 112 3.45 -0.54 15.66
N PRO A 113 3.02 0.27 14.69
CA PRO A 113 3.65 1.57 14.40
C PRO A 113 3.43 2.62 15.49
N VAL A 114 2.62 2.36 16.51
CA VAL A 114 2.21 3.38 17.48
C VAL A 114 2.47 2.91 18.91
N LYS A 115 3.75 2.87 19.31
CA LYS A 115 4.15 2.80 20.73
C LYS A 115 4.59 4.14 21.33
N GLN A 116 4.43 5.26 20.63
CA GLN A 116 4.67 6.57 21.23
C GLN A 116 3.55 6.85 22.25
N LYS A 117 3.92 7.42 23.42
CA LYS A 117 2.97 7.97 24.38
C LYS A 117 2.22 9.13 23.72
N VAL A 118 1.20 8.80 22.94
CA VAL A 118 0.30 9.82 22.38
C VAL A 118 -0.60 10.26 23.49
N ALA A 119 -0.57 11.57 23.81
CA ALA A 119 -1.52 12.14 24.77
C ALA A 119 -2.96 11.91 24.25
N GLN A 120 -3.74 11.20 25.02
CA GLN A 120 -5.17 11.02 24.73
C GLN A 120 -5.84 12.39 24.75
N LYS A 121 -6.65 12.66 23.74
CA LYS A 121 -7.46 13.89 23.75
C LYS A 121 -8.69 13.62 24.62
N GLU A 122 -8.69 14.22 25.82
CA GLU A 122 -9.83 14.18 26.72
C GLU A 122 -10.63 15.45 26.58
N GLN A 123 -11.93 15.31 26.46
CA GLN A 123 -12.86 16.42 26.56
C GLN A 123 -13.66 16.28 27.87
N LYS A 124 -13.66 17.33 28.65
CA LYS A 124 -14.47 17.38 29.82
C LYS A 124 -15.92 17.67 29.43
N GLN A 125 -16.84 16.87 29.96
CA GLN A 125 -18.26 17.02 29.74
C GLN A 125 -18.96 17.18 31.08
N ILE A 126 -20.00 18.01 31.10
CA ILE A 126 -20.83 18.25 32.26
C ILE A 126 -22.14 17.53 32.02
N ARG A 127 -22.43 16.55 32.85
CA ARG A 127 -23.64 15.74 32.78
C ARG A 127 -24.60 16.13 33.92
N LEU A 128 -25.88 16.32 33.59
CA LEU A 128 -26.93 16.51 34.58
C LEU A 128 -27.24 15.17 35.28
N LEU A 129 -27.23 15.15 36.62
CA LEU A 129 -27.50 13.94 37.40
C LEU A 129 -28.97 13.87 37.84
N LEU A 130 -29.64 15.01 37.95
CA LEU A 130 -30.98 15.12 38.48
C LEU A 130 -32.07 14.90 37.42
N PRO A 131 -33.23 14.32 37.82
CA PRO A 131 -34.42 14.32 36.99
C PRO A 131 -34.85 15.74 36.60
N GLU A 132 -35.47 15.90 35.43
CA GLU A 132 -35.85 17.21 34.89
C GLU A 132 -36.70 18.05 35.90
N LYS A 133 -37.60 17.40 36.61
CA LYS A 133 -38.50 18.07 37.58
C LYS A 133 -37.71 18.70 38.74
N GLU A 134 -36.82 17.95 39.35
CA GLU A 134 -35.98 18.43 40.46
C GLU A 134 -34.99 19.50 39.99
N ALA A 135 -34.41 19.33 38.79
CA ALA A 135 -33.51 20.31 38.22
C ALA A 135 -34.21 21.65 37.95
N ARG A 136 -35.49 21.67 37.57
CA ARG A 136 -36.30 22.90 37.41
C ARG A 136 -36.58 23.60 38.74
N GLU A 137 -36.85 22.86 39.80
CA GLU A 137 -37.06 23.42 41.14
C GLU A 137 -35.76 24.10 41.65
N ILE A 138 -34.63 23.45 41.45
CA ILE A 138 -33.30 24.01 41.77
C ILE A 138 -33.02 25.26 40.94
N LEU A 139 -33.36 25.27 39.64
CA LEU A 139 -33.17 26.43 38.77
C LEU A 139 -33.90 27.66 39.36
N GLN A 140 -35.16 27.53 39.78
CA GLN A 140 -35.92 28.62 40.38
C GLN A 140 -35.28 29.13 41.70
N VAL A 141 -34.69 28.22 42.49
CA VAL A 141 -33.97 28.59 43.72
C VAL A 141 -32.68 29.35 43.40
N LEU A 142 -31.93 28.92 42.36
CA LEU A 142 -30.71 29.60 41.94
C LEU A 142 -30.99 31.01 41.38
N GLU A 143 -32.07 31.18 40.66
CA GLU A 143 -32.53 32.49 40.16
C GLU A 143 -32.92 33.43 41.28
N LYS A 144 -33.73 32.97 42.25
CA LYS A 144 -34.11 33.75 43.45
C LYS A 144 -32.87 34.17 44.26
N LYS A 145 -31.85 33.35 44.35
CA LYS A 145 -30.57 33.65 45.04
C LYS A 145 -29.58 34.43 44.21
N ASN A 146 -29.96 34.91 43.03
CA ASN A 146 -29.13 35.66 42.07
C ASN A 146 -27.82 34.97 41.68
N GLN A 147 -27.79 33.60 41.62
CA GLN A 147 -26.63 32.80 41.25
C GLN A 147 -26.58 32.59 39.73
N LYS A 148 -26.44 33.68 38.98
CA LYS A 148 -26.59 33.75 37.51
C LYS A 148 -25.79 32.72 36.74
N ALA A 149 -24.52 32.43 37.10
CA ALA A 149 -23.68 31.50 36.37
C ALA A 149 -24.12 30.03 36.53
N ARG A 150 -24.61 29.67 37.75
CA ARG A 150 -25.14 28.32 38.00
C ARG A 150 -26.49 28.11 37.34
N ALA A 151 -27.35 29.14 37.37
CA ALA A 151 -28.66 29.13 36.72
C ALA A 151 -28.48 28.94 35.17
N ARG A 152 -27.60 29.70 34.54
CA ARG A 152 -27.32 29.56 33.10
C ARG A 152 -26.83 28.15 32.71
N LEU A 153 -25.94 27.53 33.51
CA LEU A 153 -25.49 26.18 33.27
C LEU A 153 -26.63 25.16 33.37
N LEU A 154 -27.46 25.27 34.41
CA LEU A 154 -28.56 24.33 34.63
C LEU A 154 -29.66 24.49 33.59
N ASP A 155 -29.97 25.71 33.18
CA ASP A 155 -30.95 26.01 32.13
C ASP A 155 -30.46 25.45 30.77
N ALA A 156 -29.17 25.64 30.39
CA ALA A 156 -28.58 25.07 29.21
C ALA A 156 -28.68 23.53 29.17
N LEU A 157 -28.43 22.88 30.32
CA LEU A 157 -28.57 21.43 30.44
C LEU A 157 -30.01 20.97 30.29
N LEU A 158 -30.97 21.71 30.87
CA LEU A 158 -32.39 21.40 30.73
C LEU A 158 -32.93 21.57 29.31
N VAL A 159 -32.43 22.56 28.55
CA VAL A 159 -32.74 22.73 27.12
C VAL A 159 -32.26 21.55 26.33
N ILE A 160 -31.03 21.07 26.60
CA ILE A 160 -30.46 19.90 25.93
C ILE A 160 -31.23 18.62 26.29
N ALA A 161 -31.64 18.47 27.55
CA ALA A 161 -32.45 17.32 28.00
C ALA A 161 -33.76 17.18 27.24
N LYS A 162 -34.43 18.32 26.97
CA LYS A 162 -35.68 18.34 26.18
C LYS A 162 -35.53 17.96 24.71
N GLN A 163 -34.37 18.24 24.14
CA GLN A 163 -34.06 17.92 22.73
C GLN A 163 -33.63 16.47 22.52
N ASN A 164 -33.23 15.76 23.56
CA ASN A 164 -32.79 14.37 23.51
C ASN A 164 -33.90 13.40 23.91
N GLU A 165 -34.34 12.54 22.98
CA GLU A 165 -35.37 11.49 23.23
C GLU A 165 -35.07 10.57 24.43
N LYS A 166 -33.80 10.49 24.87
CA LYS A 166 -33.34 9.67 25.99
C LYS A 166 -33.21 10.45 27.32
N GLY A 167 -33.59 11.74 27.38
CA GLY A 167 -33.55 12.55 28.57
C GLY A 167 -32.17 12.83 29.19
N MET A 168 -31.08 12.45 28.49
CA MET A 168 -29.73 12.70 28.98
C MET A 168 -29.22 14.07 28.51
N ALA A 169 -28.91 14.94 29.50
CA ALA A 169 -28.32 16.24 29.24
C ALA A 169 -26.80 16.20 29.47
N VAL A 170 -26.03 16.38 28.41
CA VAL A 170 -24.58 16.44 28.44
C VAL A 170 -24.13 17.68 27.67
N LEU A 171 -23.29 18.52 28.28
CA LEU A 171 -22.75 19.74 27.71
C LEU A 171 -21.22 19.68 27.74
N SER A 172 -20.52 19.95 26.62
CA SER A 172 -19.07 20.02 26.65
C SER A 172 -18.57 21.22 27.45
N TRP A 173 -17.45 21.05 28.16
CA TRP A 173 -16.83 22.11 28.92
C TRP A 173 -16.51 23.37 28.10
N GLU A 174 -16.01 23.18 26.87
CA GLU A 174 -15.69 24.28 25.96
C GLU A 174 -16.94 25.10 25.64
N ARG A 175 -18.02 24.42 25.30
CA ARG A 175 -19.31 25.07 25.00
C ARG A 175 -19.90 25.75 26.25
N ALA A 176 -19.77 25.13 27.43
CA ALA A 176 -20.19 25.73 28.68
C ALA A 176 -19.40 27.00 29.00
N LYS A 177 -18.10 27.02 28.71
CA LYS A 177 -17.23 28.17 28.93
C LYS A 177 -17.51 29.29 27.91
N GLU A 178 -17.55 28.97 26.60
CA GLU A 178 -17.65 29.96 25.52
C GLU A 178 -19.04 30.56 25.36
N GLN A 179 -20.07 29.73 25.37
CA GLN A 179 -21.45 30.20 25.12
C GLN A 179 -22.17 30.66 26.38
N TYR A 180 -21.88 30.03 27.52
CA TYR A 180 -22.61 30.32 28.77
C TYR A 180 -21.76 31.02 29.82
N GLY A 181 -20.48 31.27 29.57
CA GLY A 181 -19.58 31.98 30.48
C GLY A 181 -19.40 31.26 31.83
N VAL A 182 -19.45 29.92 31.82
CA VAL A 182 -19.32 29.11 33.04
C VAL A 182 -17.85 28.91 33.38
N THR A 183 -17.51 29.00 34.66
CA THR A 183 -16.12 28.77 35.15
C THR A 183 -16.03 27.44 35.90
N MET A 184 -14.83 26.87 35.98
CA MET A 184 -14.59 25.57 36.62
C MET A 184 -15.05 25.52 38.11
N PRO A 185 -14.82 26.59 38.92
CA PRO A 185 -15.35 26.63 40.30
C PRO A 185 -16.88 26.50 40.37
N VAL A 186 -17.61 27.04 39.39
CA VAL A 186 -19.08 26.92 39.32
C VAL A 186 -19.48 25.45 39.08
N VAL A 187 -18.81 24.76 38.17
CA VAL A 187 -19.08 23.34 37.87
C VAL A 187 -18.79 22.47 39.10
N ARG A 188 -17.63 22.65 39.74
CA ARG A 188 -17.26 21.91 40.96
C ARG A 188 -18.26 22.13 42.12
N ALA A 189 -18.67 23.36 42.32
CA ALA A 189 -19.65 23.66 43.36
C ALA A 189 -21.06 23.08 43.08
N MET A 190 -21.40 22.82 41.81
CA MET A 190 -22.64 22.10 41.45
C MET A 190 -22.45 20.58 41.52
N GLU A 191 -21.24 20.08 41.25
CA GLU A 191 -20.87 18.68 41.41
C GLU A 191 -20.88 18.24 42.88
N GLU A 192 -20.32 19.06 43.81
CA GLU A 192 -20.36 18.83 45.25
C GLU A 192 -21.81 18.76 45.79
N LYS A 193 -22.74 19.40 45.12
CA LYS A 193 -24.19 19.35 45.46
C LYS A 193 -24.94 18.21 44.77
N GLY A 194 -24.24 17.37 44.00
CA GLY A 194 -24.85 16.26 43.27
C GLY A 194 -25.78 16.68 42.11
N ILE A 195 -25.70 17.94 41.65
CA ILE A 195 -26.55 18.45 40.56
C ILE A 195 -26.01 18.03 39.21
N VAL A 196 -24.69 18.14 39.02
CA VAL A 196 -23.98 17.77 37.79
C VAL A 196 -22.78 16.87 38.12
N LYS A 197 -22.28 16.19 37.14
CA LYS A 197 -21.02 15.44 37.21
C LYS A 197 -20.09 15.89 36.10
N LEU A 198 -18.84 16.15 36.44
CA LEU A 198 -17.79 16.46 35.49
C LEU A 198 -17.14 15.14 35.10
N GLU A 199 -17.35 14.69 33.88
CA GLU A 199 -16.79 13.48 33.35
C GLU A 199 -15.73 13.82 32.27
N SER A 200 -14.57 13.16 32.31
CA SER A 200 -13.61 13.20 31.20
C SER A 200 -14.00 12.11 30.21
N MET A 201 -14.43 12.51 29.04
CA MET A 201 -14.63 11.57 27.92
C MET A 201 -13.46 11.64 26.95
N ARG A 202 -12.95 10.48 26.60
CA ARG A 202 -11.97 10.37 25.54
C ARG A 202 -12.64 10.68 24.21
N ILE A 203 -12.08 11.64 23.46
CA ILE A 203 -12.52 11.95 22.10
C ILE A 203 -11.50 11.38 21.14
N TYR A 204 -11.97 10.54 20.24
CA TYR A 204 -11.20 10.10 19.11
C TYR A 204 -11.19 11.18 18.01
N ARG A 205 -10.00 11.46 17.48
CA ARG A 205 -9.86 12.29 16.28
C ARG A 205 -10.40 11.49 15.11
N ASP A 206 -11.48 11.94 14.50
CA ASP A 206 -12.08 11.25 13.35
C ASP A 206 -11.60 11.88 12.04
N PRO A 207 -10.84 11.16 11.22
CA PRO A 207 -10.38 11.68 9.94
C PRO A 207 -11.52 11.86 8.94
N LEU A 208 -12.66 11.16 9.10
CA LEU A 208 -13.85 11.31 8.26
C LEU A 208 -14.52 12.67 8.48
N ASP A 209 -14.64 13.12 9.73
CA ASP A 209 -15.21 14.45 10.03
C ASP A 209 -14.42 15.57 9.37
N LEU A 210 -13.09 15.43 9.30
CA LEU A 210 -12.22 16.39 8.62
C LEU A 210 -12.39 16.36 7.10
N MET A 211 -12.66 15.19 6.51
CA MET A 211 -12.91 15.05 5.08
C MET A 211 -14.31 15.57 4.71
N ILE A 212 -15.31 15.31 5.51
CA ILE A 212 -16.71 15.72 5.29
C ILE A 212 -16.86 17.23 5.48
N SER A 213 -16.24 17.82 6.53
CA SER A 213 -16.32 19.26 6.82
C SER A 213 -15.58 20.14 5.78
N ARG A 214 -14.69 19.57 4.97
CA ARG A 214 -13.96 20.28 3.90
C ARG A 214 -14.65 20.24 2.54
N SER A 215 -15.68 19.39 2.38
CA SER A 215 -16.47 19.38 1.15
C SER A 215 -17.55 20.46 1.25
N ASP A 216 -17.60 21.34 0.24
CA ASP A 216 -18.66 22.37 0.11
C ASP A 216 -20.06 21.76 -0.15
N GLN A 217 -20.18 20.44 -0.19
CA GLN A 217 -21.45 19.72 -0.30
C GLN A 217 -22.12 19.69 1.07
N LYS A 218 -23.29 20.29 1.15
CA LYS A 218 -24.10 20.41 2.36
C LYS A 218 -24.29 19.06 3.03
N GLN A 219 -24.04 19.00 4.34
CA GLN A 219 -24.21 17.82 5.19
C GLN A 219 -25.61 17.14 5.07
N GLU A 220 -26.59 17.82 4.51
CA GLU A 220 -27.95 17.31 4.27
C GLU A 220 -28.04 16.28 3.13
N GLU A 221 -27.20 16.42 2.05
CA GLU A 221 -27.21 15.44 0.95
C GLU A 221 -26.56 14.10 1.33
N VAL A 222 -25.63 14.10 2.29
CA VAL A 222 -24.95 12.89 2.78
C VAL A 222 -25.88 12.00 3.59
N LYS A 223 -26.83 12.57 4.31
CA LYS A 223 -27.81 11.83 5.14
C LYS A 223 -28.95 11.19 4.36
N MET A 224 -29.21 11.63 3.12
CA MET A 224 -30.41 11.20 2.37
C MET A 224 -30.21 9.96 1.47
N GLN A 225 -29.01 9.37 1.39
CA GLN A 225 -28.76 8.24 0.48
C GLN A 225 -28.33 6.93 1.17
N THR A 226 -28.58 6.79 2.46
CA THR A 226 -28.44 5.49 3.14
C THR A 226 -29.53 4.55 2.67
N GLY A 227 -29.17 3.48 1.94
CA GLY A 227 -30.13 2.43 1.59
C GLY A 227 -30.43 2.26 0.10
N ARG A 228 -29.60 2.71 -0.83
CA ARG A 228 -29.72 2.25 -2.21
C ARG A 228 -29.33 0.78 -2.29
N ASP A 229 -30.28 -0.07 -2.65
CA ASP A 229 -30.03 -1.45 -3.06
C ASP A 229 -29.16 -1.41 -4.33
N PHE A 230 -27.92 -1.85 -4.20
CA PHE A 230 -27.03 -2.01 -5.35
C PHE A 230 -27.38 -3.35 -6.00
N PHE A 231 -27.94 -3.29 -7.21
CA PHE A 231 -28.18 -4.49 -7.99
C PHE A 231 -26.87 -4.93 -8.65
N LEU A 232 -26.37 -6.09 -8.26
CA LEU A 232 -25.23 -6.72 -8.91
C LEU A 232 -25.64 -7.24 -10.29
N ASN A 233 -24.78 -7.08 -11.28
CA ASN A 233 -24.94 -7.74 -12.57
C ASN A 233 -24.61 -9.24 -12.47
N GLU A 234 -24.84 -10.00 -13.55
CA GLU A 234 -24.67 -11.45 -13.57
C GLU A 234 -23.24 -11.89 -13.21
N GLU A 235 -22.20 -11.22 -13.75
CA GLU A 235 -20.80 -11.57 -13.47
C GLU A 235 -20.43 -11.26 -12.02
N GLN A 236 -20.90 -10.13 -11.47
CA GLN A 236 -20.71 -9.75 -10.07
C GLN A 236 -21.41 -10.72 -9.12
N GLN A 237 -22.68 -11.09 -9.44
CA GLN A 237 -23.41 -12.09 -8.66
C GLN A 237 -22.70 -13.43 -8.65
N LEU A 238 -22.25 -13.89 -9.81
CA LEU A 238 -21.52 -15.15 -9.93
C LEU A 238 -20.25 -15.14 -9.08
N ALA A 239 -19.48 -14.06 -9.13
CA ALA A 239 -18.25 -13.91 -8.32
C ALA A 239 -18.56 -13.97 -6.83
N VAL A 240 -19.56 -13.22 -6.35
CA VAL A 240 -19.98 -13.25 -4.94
C VAL A 240 -20.47 -14.64 -4.55
N GLN A 241 -21.37 -15.24 -5.32
CA GLN A 241 -21.94 -16.56 -5.02
C GLN A 241 -20.86 -17.65 -4.97
N THR A 242 -19.87 -17.61 -5.87
CA THR A 242 -18.76 -18.57 -5.87
C THR A 242 -17.96 -18.47 -4.58
N ILE A 243 -17.59 -17.24 -4.16
CA ILE A 243 -16.84 -17.03 -2.93
C ILE A 243 -17.66 -17.48 -1.71
N LEU A 244 -18.95 -17.14 -1.66
CA LEU A 244 -19.81 -17.49 -0.53
C LEU A 244 -20.08 -18.99 -0.43
N LYS A 245 -20.26 -19.69 -1.57
CA LYS A 245 -20.40 -21.15 -1.60
C LYS A 245 -19.17 -21.88 -1.07
N GLU A 246 -17.99 -21.30 -1.30
CA GLU A 246 -16.72 -21.88 -0.88
C GLU A 246 -16.21 -21.28 0.44
N TRP A 247 -17.05 -20.49 1.15
CA TRP A 247 -16.62 -19.71 2.32
C TRP A 247 -16.02 -20.56 3.42
N ASP A 248 -16.64 -21.69 3.72
CA ASP A 248 -16.21 -22.58 4.82
C ASP A 248 -15.12 -23.59 4.38
N GLN A 249 -14.74 -23.61 3.10
CA GLN A 249 -13.66 -24.45 2.60
C GLN A 249 -12.30 -23.86 3.01
N LYS A 250 -11.54 -24.59 3.80
CA LYS A 250 -10.24 -24.12 4.35
C LYS A 250 -9.13 -24.10 3.30
N ASP A 251 -9.19 -24.97 2.31
CA ASP A 251 -8.24 -25.08 1.20
C ASP A 251 -8.35 -23.93 0.19
N LYS A 252 -9.49 -23.25 0.17
CA LYS A 252 -9.75 -22.09 -0.70
C LYS A 252 -9.78 -20.81 0.12
N SER A 253 -8.61 -20.23 0.35
CA SER A 253 -8.46 -19.02 1.17
C SER A 253 -8.17 -17.75 0.37
N VAL A 254 -7.67 -17.87 -0.87
CA VAL A 254 -7.26 -16.74 -1.71
C VAL A 254 -8.00 -16.76 -3.04
N TYR A 255 -8.60 -15.62 -3.40
CA TYR A 255 -9.32 -15.42 -4.65
C TYR A 255 -8.66 -14.27 -5.44
N LEU A 256 -8.43 -14.49 -6.73
CA LEU A 256 -8.02 -13.45 -7.67
C LEU A 256 -9.24 -13.01 -8.50
N LEU A 257 -9.72 -11.80 -8.23
CA LEU A 257 -10.81 -11.17 -8.97
C LEU A 257 -10.23 -10.35 -10.13
N HIS A 258 -10.13 -10.97 -11.31
CA HIS A 258 -9.68 -10.33 -12.54
C HIS A 258 -10.88 -9.70 -13.24
N GLY A 259 -11.01 -8.39 -13.19
CA GLY A 259 -12.14 -7.69 -13.81
C GLY A 259 -11.68 -6.47 -14.59
N VAL A 260 -12.14 -6.33 -15.83
CA VAL A 260 -11.80 -5.15 -16.65
C VAL A 260 -12.07 -3.83 -15.92
N THR A 261 -11.40 -2.77 -16.35
CA THR A 261 -11.62 -1.44 -15.75
C THR A 261 -13.09 -1.03 -15.87
N GLY A 262 -13.73 -0.70 -14.75
CA GLY A 262 -15.17 -0.37 -14.70
C GLY A 262 -16.10 -1.58 -14.66
N SER A 263 -15.61 -2.79 -14.38
CA SER A 263 -16.45 -3.99 -14.20
C SER A 263 -17.27 -3.98 -12.90
N GLY A 264 -16.97 -3.06 -11.97
CA GLY A 264 -17.64 -2.96 -10.69
C GLY A 264 -17.11 -3.91 -9.63
N LYS A 265 -15.80 -4.12 -9.57
CA LYS A 265 -15.13 -4.89 -8.51
C LYS A 265 -15.48 -4.38 -7.10
N THR A 266 -15.60 -3.07 -6.96
CA THR A 266 -15.92 -2.43 -5.66
C THR A 266 -17.27 -2.88 -5.11
N GLU A 267 -18.27 -3.11 -5.97
CA GLU A 267 -19.59 -3.63 -5.61
C GLU A 267 -19.48 -5.04 -5.03
N VAL A 268 -18.66 -5.90 -5.66
CA VAL A 268 -18.37 -7.25 -5.15
C VAL A 268 -17.70 -7.17 -3.77
N TYR A 269 -16.74 -6.27 -3.58
CA TYR A 269 -16.09 -6.08 -2.29
C TYR A 269 -17.08 -5.65 -1.20
N MET A 270 -17.96 -4.71 -1.51
CA MET A 270 -18.96 -4.23 -0.56
C MET A 270 -19.94 -5.34 -0.14
N GLU A 271 -20.35 -6.21 -1.07
CA GLU A 271 -21.21 -7.37 -0.75
C GLU A 271 -20.50 -8.36 0.19
N LEU A 272 -19.24 -8.68 -0.11
CA LEU A 272 -18.46 -9.60 0.72
C LEU A 272 -18.20 -9.02 2.12
N ILE A 273 -17.93 -7.72 2.22
CA ILE A 273 -17.77 -7.02 3.50
C ILE A 273 -19.08 -7.06 4.30
N ASP A 274 -20.22 -6.82 3.67
CA ASP A 274 -21.52 -6.86 4.33
C ASP A 274 -21.85 -8.26 4.88
N PHE A 275 -21.56 -9.29 4.08
CA PHE A 275 -21.68 -10.68 4.51
C PHE A 275 -20.85 -10.99 5.76
N VAL A 276 -19.57 -10.58 5.76
CA VAL A 276 -18.63 -10.79 6.86
C VAL A 276 -19.10 -10.07 8.13
N ARG A 277 -19.56 -8.82 7.98
CA ARG A 277 -20.11 -8.03 9.10
C ARG A 277 -21.36 -8.66 9.71
N LYS A 278 -22.27 -9.19 8.89
CA LYS A 278 -23.47 -9.93 9.37
C LYS A 278 -23.12 -11.15 10.20
N GLN A 279 -21.90 -11.71 10.01
CA GLN A 279 -21.36 -12.80 10.84
C GLN A 279 -20.63 -12.29 12.11
N GLY A 280 -20.62 -11.00 12.40
CA GLY A 280 -19.91 -10.41 13.52
C GLY A 280 -18.38 -10.39 13.34
N LYS A 281 -17.90 -10.46 12.09
CA LYS A 281 -16.49 -10.39 11.73
C LYS A 281 -16.13 -9.04 11.14
N GLN A 282 -14.83 -8.79 10.99
CA GLN A 282 -14.25 -7.50 10.59
C GLN A 282 -13.53 -7.64 9.25
N ALA A 283 -13.37 -6.50 8.55
CA ALA A 283 -12.80 -6.42 7.22
C ALA A 283 -11.66 -5.41 7.13
N ILE A 284 -10.60 -5.77 6.42
CA ILE A 284 -9.54 -4.86 5.99
C ILE A 284 -9.64 -4.68 4.49
N PHE A 285 -9.72 -3.43 4.04
CA PHE A 285 -9.73 -3.08 2.63
C PHE A 285 -8.51 -2.23 2.29
N LEU A 286 -7.56 -2.84 1.58
CA LEU A 286 -6.36 -2.16 1.12
C LEU A 286 -6.59 -1.55 -0.26
N ILE A 287 -6.27 -0.27 -0.37
CA ILE A 287 -6.30 0.49 -1.62
C ILE A 287 -5.01 1.30 -1.75
N PRO A 288 -4.50 1.53 -2.97
CA PRO A 288 -3.39 2.45 -3.17
C PRO A 288 -3.73 3.84 -2.63
N GLU A 289 -2.79 4.52 -2.00
CA GLU A 289 -3.04 5.81 -1.35
C GLU A 289 -3.62 6.86 -2.32
N ILE A 290 -3.20 6.82 -3.58
CA ILE A 290 -3.69 7.71 -4.64
C ILE A 290 -5.16 7.41 -4.99
N ALA A 291 -5.61 6.16 -4.82
CA ALA A 291 -6.98 5.74 -5.08
C ALA A 291 -7.93 5.98 -3.90
N LEU A 292 -7.41 6.35 -2.72
CA LEU A 292 -8.21 6.72 -1.55
C LEU A 292 -8.85 8.11 -1.76
N THR A 293 -9.84 8.16 -2.63
CA THR A 293 -10.57 9.39 -2.94
C THR A 293 -11.71 9.62 -1.95
N TYR A 294 -12.09 10.89 -1.79
CA TYR A 294 -13.27 11.25 -0.98
C TYR A 294 -14.53 10.49 -1.42
N GLN A 295 -14.77 10.39 -2.73
CA GLN A 295 -15.93 9.69 -3.27
C GLN A 295 -15.98 8.20 -2.87
N MET A 296 -14.83 7.53 -2.91
CA MET A 296 -14.75 6.12 -2.49
C MET A 296 -15.06 5.96 -1.00
N VAL A 297 -14.43 6.78 -0.16
CA VAL A 297 -14.68 6.77 1.29
C VAL A 297 -16.15 7.07 1.59
N LEU A 298 -16.74 8.06 0.90
CA LEU A 298 -18.14 8.42 1.04
C LEU A 298 -19.08 7.25 0.70
N ARG A 299 -18.82 6.48 -0.38
CA ARG A 299 -19.60 5.29 -0.76
C ARG A 299 -19.61 4.23 0.35
N PHE A 300 -18.45 3.98 0.97
CA PHE A 300 -18.38 3.06 2.11
C PHE A 300 -19.11 3.59 3.33
N TYR A 301 -18.95 4.88 3.63
CA TYR A 301 -19.63 5.51 4.75
C TYR A 301 -21.16 5.51 4.57
N GLN A 302 -21.66 5.77 3.37
CA GLN A 302 -23.08 5.70 3.05
C GLN A 302 -23.68 4.31 3.28
N ARG A 303 -22.93 3.25 2.96
CA ARG A 303 -23.40 1.87 3.10
C ARG A 303 -23.24 1.34 4.54
N PHE A 304 -22.13 1.65 5.19
CA PHE A 304 -21.73 1.01 6.45
C PHE A 304 -21.73 1.95 7.66
N GLY A 305 -21.98 3.24 7.45
CA GLY A 305 -22.07 4.24 8.50
C GLY A 305 -20.77 4.44 9.29
N SER A 306 -20.91 4.77 10.57
CA SER A 306 -19.78 5.04 11.50
C SER A 306 -18.91 3.81 11.83
N ARG A 307 -19.26 2.64 11.32
CA ARG A 307 -18.46 1.40 11.50
C ARG A 307 -17.27 1.31 10.55
N VAL A 308 -17.07 2.31 9.67
CA VAL A 308 -15.93 2.46 8.77
C VAL A 308 -14.90 3.41 9.36
N SER A 309 -13.64 3.06 9.24
CA SER A 309 -12.51 3.95 9.51
C SER A 309 -11.51 3.94 8.37
N ILE A 310 -10.68 4.98 8.30
CA ILE A 310 -9.66 5.15 7.26
C ILE A 310 -8.29 5.37 7.87
N LEU A 311 -7.26 4.90 7.15
CA LEU A 311 -5.86 5.24 7.38
C LEU A 311 -5.26 5.86 6.13
N HIS A 312 -4.41 6.87 6.28
CA HIS A 312 -3.62 7.45 5.19
C HIS A 312 -2.31 8.06 5.72
N SER A 313 -1.32 8.30 4.83
CA SER A 313 0.03 8.75 5.22
C SER A 313 0.05 10.11 5.91
N ARG A 314 -0.91 10.99 5.59
CA ARG A 314 -1.00 12.35 6.13
C ARG A 314 -1.56 12.44 7.56
N MET A 315 -2.04 11.32 8.11
CA MET A 315 -2.52 11.29 9.49
C MET A 315 -1.37 11.47 10.48
N SER A 316 -1.62 12.28 11.51
CA SER A 316 -0.73 12.37 12.67
C SER A 316 -0.65 11.04 13.42
N ALA A 317 0.41 10.87 14.23
CA ALA A 317 0.53 9.69 15.09
C ALA A 317 -0.68 9.53 16.03
N GLY A 318 -1.26 10.65 16.51
CA GLY A 318 -2.44 10.65 17.36
C GLY A 318 -3.70 10.15 16.65
N GLU A 319 -3.95 10.62 15.43
CA GLU A 319 -5.10 10.18 14.64
C GLU A 319 -5.01 8.68 14.32
N ARG A 320 -3.82 8.18 13.92
CA ARG A 320 -3.62 6.74 13.67
C ARG A 320 -3.85 5.91 14.94
N TYR A 321 -3.31 6.37 16.07
CA TYR A 321 -3.50 5.71 17.35
C TYR A 321 -4.97 5.60 17.70
N ASP A 322 -5.75 6.69 17.53
CA ASP A 322 -7.17 6.70 17.83
C ASP A 322 -7.95 5.70 16.95
N GLN A 323 -7.61 5.55 15.65
CA GLN A 323 -8.26 4.56 14.78
C GLN A 323 -7.89 3.11 15.15
N TYR A 324 -6.64 2.86 15.55
CA TYR A 324 -6.24 1.53 16.05
C TYR A 324 -6.96 1.16 17.35
N GLU A 325 -7.15 2.11 18.26
CA GLU A 325 -7.91 1.88 19.49
C GLU A 325 -9.40 1.61 19.20
N LYS A 326 -10.01 2.36 18.28
CA LYS A 326 -11.38 2.08 17.81
C LYS A 326 -11.51 0.65 17.28
N ALA A 327 -10.52 0.21 16.46
CA ALA A 327 -10.50 -1.15 15.92
C ALA A 327 -10.37 -2.20 17.02
N LYS A 328 -9.45 -1.99 17.98
CA LYS A 328 -9.19 -2.89 19.11
C LYS A 328 -10.40 -3.03 20.02
N ASN A 329 -11.12 -1.93 20.25
CA ASN A 329 -12.32 -1.90 21.09
C ASN A 329 -13.59 -2.41 20.38
N GLY A 330 -13.51 -2.77 19.07
CA GLY A 330 -14.67 -3.21 18.30
C GLY A 330 -15.66 -2.09 17.96
N GLU A 331 -15.22 -0.83 18.01
CA GLU A 331 -16.04 0.33 17.64
C GLU A 331 -16.20 0.48 16.13
N ILE A 332 -15.29 -0.12 15.35
CA ILE A 332 -15.31 -0.19 13.89
C ILE A 332 -15.20 -1.62 13.39
N ASP A 333 -15.80 -1.90 12.24
CA ASP A 333 -15.77 -3.21 11.57
C ASP A 333 -14.92 -3.20 10.31
N ILE A 334 -14.71 -2.03 9.72
CA ILE A 334 -14.04 -1.89 8.42
C ILE A 334 -12.91 -0.89 8.57
N MET A 335 -11.71 -1.30 8.17
CA MET A 335 -10.56 -0.41 8.02
C MET A 335 -10.18 -0.30 6.55
N ILE A 336 -10.20 0.92 6.02
CA ILE A 336 -9.78 1.23 4.64
C ILE A 336 -8.46 1.98 4.68
N GLY A 337 -7.51 1.61 3.83
CA GLY A 337 -6.27 2.37 3.73
C GLY A 337 -5.19 1.72 2.89
N PRO A 338 -3.99 2.33 2.86
CA PRO A 338 -2.86 1.80 2.14
C PRO A 338 -2.27 0.57 2.85
N ARG A 339 -1.16 0.09 2.36
CA ARG A 339 -0.42 -1.07 2.89
C ARG A 339 -0.38 -1.16 4.42
N SER A 340 -0.22 -0.04 5.14
CA SER A 340 -0.15 -0.02 6.60
C SER A 340 -1.47 -0.40 7.29
N ALA A 341 -2.61 -0.26 6.62
CA ALA A 341 -3.90 -0.69 7.15
C ALA A 341 -3.99 -2.22 7.36
N LEU A 342 -3.10 -2.97 6.68
CA LEU A 342 -2.97 -4.41 6.89
C LEU A 342 -2.71 -4.80 8.35
N PHE A 343 -2.15 -3.91 9.16
CA PHE A 343 -1.80 -4.18 10.56
C PHE A 343 -2.84 -3.66 11.56
N THR A 344 -4.05 -3.35 11.11
CA THR A 344 -5.15 -2.96 12.00
C THR A 344 -5.43 -4.06 13.03
N PRO A 345 -5.49 -3.74 14.33
CA PRO A 345 -5.62 -4.72 15.39
C PRO A 345 -7.07 -5.21 15.58
N PHE A 346 -7.63 -5.86 14.58
CA PHE A 346 -8.94 -6.47 14.66
C PHE A 346 -8.92 -7.78 15.44
N SER A 347 -9.94 -8.01 16.26
CA SER A 347 -10.06 -9.19 17.11
C SER A 347 -10.61 -10.42 16.35
N ASN A 348 -11.49 -10.18 15.39
CA ASN A 348 -12.20 -11.23 14.63
C ASN A 348 -12.21 -10.92 13.13
N LEU A 349 -11.02 -10.97 12.53
CA LEU A 349 -10.85 -10.68 11.10
C LEU A 349 -11.49 -11.78 10.25
N GLY A 350 -12.36 -11.40 9.31
CA GLY A 350 -13.05 -12.33 8.40
C GLY A 350 -12.58 -12.24 6.96
N ILE A 351 -12.16 -11.05 6.52
CA ILE A 351 -11.75 -10.82 5.13
C ILE A 351 -10.67 -9.75 5.04
N ILE A 352 -9.73 -9.97 4.13
CA ILE A 352 -8.78 -8.97 3.66
C ILE A 352 -9.01 -8.80 2.15
N ILE A 353 -9.16 -7.57 1.70
CA ILE A 353 -9.31 -7.25 0.28
C ILE A 353 -8.17 -6.33 -0.11
N ILE A 354 -7.52 -6.62 -1.24
CA ILE A 354 -6.47 -5.77 -1.83
C ILE A 354 -6.95 -5.37 -3.22
N ASP A 355 -7.33 -4.11 -3.39
CA ASP A 355 -7.69 -3.57 -4.69
C ASP A 355 -6.44 -3.09 -5.43
N GLU A 356 -6.45 -3.19 -6.77
CA GLU A 356 -5.30 -2.93 -7.64
C GLU A 356 -4.02 -3.63 -7.10
N GLU A 357 -4.11 -4.96 -6.85
CA GLU A 357 -3.08 -5.76 -6.16
C GLU A 357 -1.69 -5.71 -6.82
N HIS A 358 -1.66 -5.34 -8.11
CA HIS A 358 -0.44 -5.19 -8.91
C HIS A 358 0.35 -3.90 -8.59
N GLU A 359 -0.21 -3.00 -7.77
CA GLU A 359 0.43 -1.71 -7.51
C GLU A 359 1.73 -1.84 -6.73
N GLU A 360 2.79 -1.18 -7.22
CA GLU A 360 4.12 -1.18 -6.58
C GLU A 360 4.11 -0.66 -5.14
N SER A 361 3.14 0.22 -4.80
CA SER A 361 3.01 0.79 -3.45
C SER A 361 2.74 -0.26 -2.36
N TYR A 362 2.34 -1.46 -2.73
CA TYR A 362 2.17 -2.59 -1.82
C TYR A 362 3.49 -3.25 -1.41
N LYS A 363 4.59 -3.02 -2.13
CA LYS A 363 5.94 -3.39 -1.69
C LYS A 363 6.54 -2.32 -0.79
N SER A 364 7.16 -2.71 0.33
CA SER A 364 7.86 -1.77 1.21
C SER A 364 9.25 -1.44 0.68
N GLU A 365 9.57 -0.16 0.58
CA GLU A 365 10.92 0.30 0.25
C GLU A 365 11.86 0.27 1.46
N THR A 366 11.29 0.24 2.68
CA THR A 366 12.05 0.18 3.94
C THR A 366 11.99 -1.21 4.54
N VAL A 367 12.99 -1.57 5.34
CA VAL A 367 13.07 -2.87 6.02
C VAL A 367 12.04 -2.97 7.16
N PRO A 368 11.34 -4.11 7.25
CA PRO A 368 11.32 -5.25 6.32
C PRO A 368 10.72 -4.86 4.97
N ARG A 369 11.36 -5.29 3.88
CA ARG A 369 10.89 -5.03 2.51
C ARG A 369 9.71 -5.95 2.16
N TYR A 370 8.67 -5.91 2.99
CA TYR A 370 7.50 -6.79 2.84
C TYR A 370 6.61 -6.36 1.68
N HIS A 371 5.95 -7.34 1.07
CA HIS A 371 4.86 -7.11 0.13
C HIS A 371 3.51 -7.35 0.83
N ALA A 372 2.55 -6.48 0.61
CA ALA A 372 1.24 -6.57 1.27
C ALA A 372 0.49 -7.87 0.92
N ARG A 373 0.61 -8.38 -0.30
CA ARG A 373 -0.04 -9.61 -0.76
C ARG A 373 0.39 -10.83 0.07
N GLU A 374 1.69 -11.11 0.14
CA GLU A 374 2.23 -12.24 0.88
C GLU A 374 1.97 -12.11 2.39
N THR A 375 2.09 -10.88 2.89
CA THR A 375 1.82 -10.59 4.31
C THR A 375 0.33 -10.71 4.65
N ALA A 376 -0.56 -10.28 3.74
CA ALA A 376 -2.00 -10.46 3.88
C ALA A 376 -2.42 -11.93 3.79
N GLN A 377 -1.82 -12.69 2.87
CA GLN A 377 -2.06 -14.12 2.77
C GLN A 377 -1.67 -14.82 4.08
N ARG A 378 -0.48 -14.52 4.60
CA ARG A 378 -0.02 -15.08 5.87
C ARG A 378 -0.92 -14.70 7.03
N ARG A 379 -1.34 -13.43 7.09
CA ARG A 379 -2.28 -12.95 8.10
C ARG A 379 -3.63 -13.65 8.00
N ALA A 380 -4.17 -13.78 6.80
CA ALA A 380 -5.44 -14.47 6.54
C ALA A 380 -5.38 -15.94 6.98
N GLU A 381 -4.30 -16.65 6.67
CA GLU A 381 -4.06 -18.03 7.11
C GLU A 381 -4.04 -18.15 8.65
N MET A 382 -3.33 -17.24 9.33
CA MET A 382 -3.23 -17.23 10.80
C MET A 382 -4.57 -16.94 11.49
N GLU A 383 -5.42 -16.15 10.87
CA GLU A 383 -6.68 -15.68 11.46
C GLU A 383 -7.92 -16.42 10.91
N GLY A 384 -7.75 -17.30 9.93
CA GLY A 384 -8.87 -18.01 9.27
C GLY A 384 -9.75 -17.07 8.43
N ALA A 385 -9.16 -15.98 7.91
CA ALA A 385 -9.83 -15.02 7.04
C ALA A 385 -9.68 -15.39 5.57
N LYS A 386 -10.53 -14.83 4.70
CA LYS A 386 -10.37 -14.94 3.25
C LYS A 386 -9.58 -13.74 2.72
N LEU A 387 -8.79 -13.97 1.66
CA LEU A 387 -8.06 -12.92 0.94
C LEU A 387 -8.60 -12.77 -0.48
N ILE A 388 -9.01 -11.55 -0.83
CA ILE A 388 -9.45 -11.20 -2.18
C ILE A 388 -8.43 -10.25 -2.79
N LEU A 389 -7.86 -10.64 -3.91
CA LEU A 389 -6.94 -9.84 -4.72
C LEU A 389 -7.71 -9.34 -5.95
N GLY A 390 -7.89 -8.03 -6.08
CA GLY A 390 -8.61 -7.46 -7.20
C GLY A 390 -7.71 -6.66 -8.12
N SER A 391 -7.84 -6.87 -9.42
CA SER A 391 -7.13 -6.10 -10.43
C SER A 391 -7.81 -6.17 -11.80
N ALA A 392 -7.61 -5.13 -12.62
CA ALA A 392 -7.89 -5.16 -14.05
C ALA A 392 -6.71 -5.74 -14.85
N THR A 393 -5.53 -5.61 -14.30
CA THR A 393 -4.27 -6.07 -14.86
C THR A 393 -3.48 -6.79 -13.76
N PRO A 394 -3.86 -8.02 -13.39
CA PRO A 394 -3.20 -8.75 -12.30
C PRO A 394 -1.69 -8.77 -12.45
N SER A 395 -0.97 -8.87 -11.32
CA SER A 395 0.46 -9.15 -11.38
C SER A 395 0.68 -10.55 -11.96
N VAL A 396 1.78 -10.70 -12.72
CA VAL A 396 2.13 -12.01 -13.31
C VAL A 396 2.28 -13.07 -12.24
N GLU A 397 2.75 -12.69 -11.04
CA GLU A 397 2.84 -13.57 -9.87
C GLU A 397 1.48 -14.07 -9.39
N SER A 398 0.49 -13.19 -9.27
CA SER A 398 -0.87 -13.56 -8.81
C SER A 398 -1.58 -14.43 -9.85
N TYR A 399 -1.45 -14.07 -11.12
CA TYR A 399 -2.09 -14.82 -12.20
C TYR A 399 -1.47 -16.21 -12.37
N TYR A 400 -0.13 -16.31 -12.30
CA TYR A 400 0.57 -17.60 -12.32
C TYR A 400 0.14 -18.54 -11.19
N ARG A 401 -0.04 -18.01 -9.98
CA ARG A 401 -0.55 -18.80 -8.85
C ARG A 401 -2.01 -19.24 -9.08
N ALA A 402 -2.81 -18.39 -9.70
CA ALA A 402 -4.19 -18.76 -10.08
C ALA A 402 -4.20 -19.85 -11.16
N GLU A 403 -3.34 -19.76 -12.18
CA GLU A 403 -3.16 -20.79 -13.19
C GLU A 403 -2.70 -22.14 -12.62
N LYS A 404 -1.84 -22.10 -11.58
CA LYS A 404 -1.41 -23.30 -10.85
C LYS A 404 -2.45 -23.84 -9.86
N GLY A 405 -3.60 -23.19 -9.69
CA GLY A 405 -4.66 -23.59 -8.78
C GLY A 405 -4.40 -23.24 -7.32
N GLU A 406 -3.33 -22.45 -7.01
CA GLU A 406 -3.08 -21.94 -5.66
C GLU A 406 -4.09 -20.85 -5.27
N TYR A 407 -4.55 -20.06 -6.23
CA TYR A 407 -5.58 -19.05 -6.08
C TYR A 407 -6.81 -19.43 -6.91
N CYS A 408 -7.99 -19.08 -6.44
CA CYS A 408 -9.21 -19.23 -7.21
C CYS A 408 -9.40 -18.03 -8.14
N LEU A 409 -9.36 -18.25 -9.47
CA LEU A 409 -9.55 -17.19 -10.47
C LEU A 409 -11.04 -16.93 -10.70
N LEU A 410 -11.44 -15.67 -10.56
CA LEU A 410 -12.77 -15.17 -10.89
C LEU A 410 -12.64 -14.04 -11.92
N GLU A 411 -13.34 -14.17 -13.04
CA GLU A 411 -13.24 -13.22 -14.15
C GLU A 411 -14.51 -12.39 -14.32
N MET A 412 -14.33 -11.08 -14.56
CA MET A 412 -15.39 -10.13 -14.91
C MET A 412 -14.98 -9.41 -16.19
N LYS A 413 -15.49 -9.90 -17.34
CA LYS A 413 -15.02 -9.49 -18.68
C LYS A 413 -15.75 -8.26 -19.23
N ARG A 414 -16.85 -7.84 -18.61
CA ARG A 414 -17.69 -6.74 -19.10
C ARG A 414 -17.67 -5.54 -18.16
N ARG A 415 -17.75 -4.34 -18.73
CA ARG A 415 -17.98 -3.12 -17.94
C ARG A 415 -19.38 -3.15 -17.32
N ALA A 416 -19.53 -2.66 -16.09
CA ALA A 416 -20.81 -2.62 -15.39
C ALA A 416 -21.89 -1.81 -16.14
N ASN A 417 -21.49 -0.74 -16.83
CA ASN A 417 -22.36 0.09 -17.66
C ASN A 417 -22.56 -0.45 -19.09
N ARG A 418 -22.05 -1.66 -19.43
CA ARG A 418 -22.11 -2.29 -20.76
C ARG A 418 -21.48 -1.47 -21.90
N GLN A 419 -20.74 -0.40 -21.61
CA GLN A 419 -20.07 0.39 -22.64
C GLN A 419 -18.89 -0.37 -23.24
N LYS A 420 -18.63 -0.13 -24.53
CA LYS A 420 -17.48 -0.69 -25.23
C LYS A 420 -16.19 -0.12 -24.67
N LEU A 421 -15.12 -0.91 -24.72
CA LEU A 421 -13.77 -0.45 -24.42
C LEU A 421 -13.36 0.63 -25.43
N PRO A 422 -12.51 1.61 -25.04
CA PRO A 422 -12.08 2.66 -25.97
C PRO A 422 -11.24 2.08 -27.11
N TYR A 423 -11.30 2.75 -28.25
CA TYR A 423 -10.43 2.42 -29.38
C TYR A 423 -8.99 2.89 -29.07
N VAL A 424 -8.02 1.99 -29.24
CA VAL A 424 -6.61 2.29 -28.98
C VAL A 424 -5.83 2.26 -30.28
N TRP A 425 -5.15 3.35 -30.61
CA TRP A 425 -4.27 3.48 -31.75
C TRP A 425 -2.80 3.52 -31.32
N ILE A 426 -1.91 2.81 -32.05
CA ILE A 426 -0.47 2.83 -31.79
C ILE A 426 0.19 3.75 -32.80
N GLY A 427 0.83 4.82 -32.30
CA GLY A 427 1.61 5.77 -33.08
C GLY A 427 3.10 5.35 -33.17
N ASP A 428 3.55 4.95 -34.35
CA ASP A 428 4.97 4.67 -34.60
C ASP A 428 5.77 5.96 -34.76
N MET A 429 6.47 6.37 -33.72
CA MET A 429 7.29 7.58 -33.72
C MET A 429 8.51 7.51 -34.63
N ARG A 430 8.93 6.30 -35.07
CA ARG A 430 10.00 6.11 -36.06
C ARG A 430 9.53 6.58 -37.44
N ASN A 431 8.30 6.23 -37.81
CA ASN A 431 7.68 6.66 -39.06
C ASN A 431 7.42 8.17 -39.06
N GLU A 432 6.89 8.71 -37.96
CA GLU A 432 6.73 10.16 -37.79
C GLU A 432 8.04 10.91 -38.07
N MET A 433 9.15 10.42 -37.50
CA MET A 433 10.47 11.04 -37.69
C MET A 433 11.00 10.90 -39.12
N ARG A 434 10.79 9.74 -39.79
CA ARG A 434 11.17 9.53 -41.20
C ARG A 434 10.42 10.46 -42.13
N GLU A 435 9.18 10.76 -41.83
CA GLU A 435 8.31 11.67 -42.57
C GLU A 435 8.46 13.15 -42.17
N GLY A 436 9.48 13.46 -41.35
CA GLY A 436 9.86 14.83 -40.97
C GLY A 436 9.17 15.41 -39.74
N ASN A 437 8.29 14.68 -39.08
CA ASN A 437 7.70 15.12 -37.82
C ASN A 437 8.70 14.93 -36.65
N ARG A 438 9.26 16.04 -36.19
CA ARG A 438 10.17 16.10 -35.02
C ARG A 438 9.48 16.50 -33.74
N SER A 439 8.14 16.61 -33.76
CA SER A 439 7.30 16.93 -32.61
C SER A 439 7.31 15.79 -31.58
N ILE A 440 7.06 16.11 -30.31
CA ILE A 440 6.79 15.13 -29.25
C ILE A 440 5.46 14.40 -29.53
N LEU A 441 4.54 15.07 -30.26
CA LEU A 441 3.23 14.53 -30.57
C LEU A 441 3.20 14.01 -32.02
N SER A 442 2.67 12.80 -32.23
CA SER A 442 2.38 12.29 -33.56
C SER A 442 1.30 13.13 -34.25
N ARG A 443 1.30 13.16 -35.58
CA ARG A 443 0.30 13.89 -36.36
C ARG A 443 -1.12 13.45 -36.00
N TYR A 444 -1.33 12.14 -35.85
CA TYR A 444 -2.62 11.61 -35.47
C TYR A 444 -3.07 12.11 -34.10
N LEU A 445 -2.18 12.15 -33.09
CA LEU A 445 -2.54 12.68 -31.77
C LEU A 445 -2.86 14.19 -31.84
N GLN A 446 -2.14 14.95 -32.67
CA GLN A 446 -2.42 16.38 -32.87
C GLN A 446 -3.82 16.60 -33.48
N GLU A 447 -4.20 15.80 -34.47
CA GLU A 447 -5.52 15.82 -35.08
C GLU A 447 -6.62 15.45 -34.08
N GLN A 448 -6.43 14.35 -33.33
CA GLN A 448 -7.40 13.92 -32.31
C GLN A 448 -7.56 14.95 -31.18
N LEU A 449 -6.47 15.64 -30.78
CA LEU A 449 -6.55 16.75 -29.82
C LEU A 449 -7.36 17.92 -30.37
N GLY A 450 -7.15 18.29 -31.64
CA GLY A 450 -7.94 19.31 -32.30
C GLY A 450 -9.44 18.99 -32.28
N MET A 451 -9.82 17.81 -32.74
CA MET A 451 -11.20 17.34 -32.74
C MET A 451 -11.80 17.25 -31.32
N CYS A 452 -11.02 16.83 -30.32
CA CYS A 452 -11.47 16.79 -28.94
C CYS A 452 -11.80 18.18 -28.40
N LEU A 453 -10.93 19.16 -28.63
CA LEU A 453 -11.13 20.55 -28.21
C LEU A 453 -12.30 21.24 -28.96
N GLU A 454 -12.46 20.97 -30.24
CA GLU A 454 -13.59 21.49 -31.03
C GLU A 454 -14.96 20.99 -30.53
N ARG A 455 -15.00 19.76 -30.01
CA ARG A 455 -16.22 19.17 -29.39
C ARG A 455 -16.47 19.67 -27.96
N GLY A 456 -15.52 20.40 -27.38
CA GLY A 456 -15.57 20.82 -25.98
C GLY A 456 -15.35 19.67 -24.99
N ASP A 457 -14.74 18.58 -25.44
CA ASP A 457 -14.38 17.44 -24.61
C ASP A 457 -13.05 17.68 -23.90
N GLN A 458 -12.73 16.81 -22.92
CA GLN A 458 -11.46 16.87 -22.21
C GLN A 458 -10.46 15.83 -22.70
N ALA A 459 -9.17 16.17 -22.65
CA ALA A 459 -8.08 15.27 -22.99
C ALA A 459 -7.10 15.09 -21.83
N MET A 460 -6.49 13.90 -21.75
CA MET A 460 -5.40 13.60 -20.82
C MET A 460 -4.16 13.20 -21.59
N LEU A 461 -3.03 13.85 -21.30
CA LEU A 461 -1.72 13.50 -21.87
C LEU A 461 -0.80 13.06 -20.75
N PHE A 462 -0.42 11.79 -20.76
CA PHE A 462 0.43 11.29 -19.71
C PHE A 462 1.82 10.87 -20.21
N LEU A 463 2.80 11.18 -19.38
CA LEU A 463 4.18 10.77 -19.53
C LEU A 463 4.52 9.74 -18.44
N ASN A 464 5.03 8.58 -18.84
CA ASN A 464 5.55 7.64 -17.87
C ASN A 464 6.98 8.02 -17.47
N ARG A 465 7.11 8.90 -16.45
CA ARG A 465 8.41 9.35 -15.94
C ARG A 465 8.56 8.95 -14.47
N ARG A 466 9.19 7.80 -14.21
CA ARG A 466 9.78 7.46 -12.92
C ARG A 466 11.27 7.15 -13.12
N GLY A 467 12.16 7.85 -12.39
CA GLY A 467 13.59 7.57 -12.29
C GLY A 467 14.50 8.47 -13.11
N TYR A 468 15.70 8.72 -12.58
CA TYR A 468 16.76 9.58 -13.13
C TYR A 468 17.65 8.87 -14.17
N ALA A 469 17.58 7.55 -14.27
CA ALA A 469 18.45 6.80 -15.17
C ALA A 469 17.84 6.76 -16.57
N GLY A 470 18.28 7.67 -17.45
CA GLY A 470 17.91 7.64 -18.86
C GLY A 470 18.57 6.46 -19.54
N PHE A 471 17.80 5.64 -20.26
CA PHE A 471 18.36 4.72 -21.23
C PHE A 471 18.76 5.46 -22.52
N VAL A 472 19.59 4.83 -23.34
CA VAL A 472 20.00 5.37 -24.62
C VAL A 472 19.32 4.58 -25.75
N ALA A 473 18.60 5.30 -26.61
CA ALA A 473 17.87 4.73 -27.73
C ALA A 473 18.13 5.51 -29.02
N CYS A 474 18.03 4.82 -30.13
CA CYS A 474 18.07 5.41 -31.46
C CYS A 474 16.65 5.85 -31.87
N ARG A 475 16.45 7.13 -32.15
CA ARG A 475 15.16 7.66 -32.59
C ARG A 475 14.78 7.28 -34.01
N SER A 476 15.79 6.84 -34.83
CA SER A 476 15.55 6.46 -36.24
C SER A 476 15.05 5.03 -36.39
N CYS A 477 15.56 4.08 -35.58
CA CYS A 477 15.21 2.67 -35.70
C CYS A 477 14.64 2.03 -34.46
N GLY A 478 14.58 2.78 -33.32
CA GLY A 478 14.08 2.27 -32.05
C GLY A 478 15.09 1.48 -31.22
N THR A 479 16.25 1.06 -31.79
CA THR A 479 17.21 0.24 -31.04
C THR A 479 17.61 0.86 -29.71
N VAL A 480 17.45 0.11 -28.63
CA VAL A 480 17.90 0.47 -27.28
C VAL A 480 19.19 -0.26 -26.96
N ILE A 481 20.10 0.41 -26.26
CA ILE A 481 21.36 -0.19 -25.85
C ILE A 481 21.13 -1.07 -24.61
N GLY A 482 21.15 -2.38 -24.81
CA GLY A 482 20.92 -3.40 -23.79
C GLY A 482 22.20 -3.98 -23.20
N CYS A 483 22.09 -4.61 -22.04
CA CYS A 483 23.16 -5.39 -21.43
C CYS A 483 23.28 -6.76 -22.12
N PRO A 484 24.49 -7.15 -22.58
CA PRO A 484 24.66 -8.44 -23.26
C PRO A 484 24.48 -9.67 -22.34
N HIS A 485 24.48 -9.45 -21.01
CA HIS A 485 24.42 -10.54 -20.03
C HIS A 485 23.07 -10.67 -19.34
N CYS A 486 22.32 -9.58 -19.21
CA CYS A 486 21.09 -9.51 -18.39
C CYS A 486 19.82 -9.22 -19.19
N ASN A 487 19.96 -8.92 -20.48
CA ASN A 487 18.85 -8.57 -21.37
C ASN A 487 17.92 -7.43 -20.82
N VAL A 488 18.54 -6.49 -20.10
CA VAL A 488 17.90 -5.25 -19.63
C VAL A 488 18.61 -4.05 -20.24
N SER A 489 17.94 -2.90 -20.36
CA SER A 489 18.57 -1.69 -20.90
C SER A 489 19.67 -1.18 -19.98
N LEU A 490 20.71 -0.58 -20.58
CA LEU A 490 21.78 0.09 -19.85
C LEU A 490 21.37 1.52 -19.49
N SER A 491 21.72 1.92 -18.27
CA SER A 491 21.46 3.27 -17.75
C SER A 491 22.64 4.21 -18.05
N LEU A 492 22.32 5.44 -18.50
CA LEU A 492 23.32 6.47 -18.79
C LEU A 492 23.78 7.14 -17.49
N HIS A 493 25.06 7.03 -17.19
CA HIS A 493 25.72 7.73 -16.11
C HIS A 493 26.66 8.83 -16.63
N LYS A 494 26.48 10.05 -16.12
CA LYS A 494 27.33 11.20 -16.42
C LYS A 494 28.34 11.35 -15.28
N LYS A 495 29.60 11.03 -15.51
CA LYS A 495 30.71 11.27 -14.54
C LYS A 495 31.56 12.43 -15.04
N GLY A 496 31.29 13.66 -14.60
CA GLY A 496 32.16 14.83 -14.75
C GLY A 496 32.97 14.90 -16.07
N THR A 497 34.29 15.09 -15.97
CA THR A 497 35.23 15.13 -17.11
C THR A 497 35.57 13.76 -17.72
N ALA A 498 35.19 12.65 -17.11
CA ALA A 498 35.52 11.30 -17.56
C ALA A 498 34.61 10.73 -18.64
N GLY A 499 33.63 11.51 -19.11
CA GLY A 499 32.71 11.12 -20.19
C GLY A 499 31.48 10.35 -19.72
N GLU A 500 30.56 10.10 -20.67
CA GLU A 500 29.32 9.37 -20.45
C GLU A 500 29.55 7.85 -20.55
N LYS A 501 29.06 7.08 -19.58
CA LYS A 501 29.11 5.62 -19.57
C LYS A 501 27.72 5.04 -19.43
N LEU A 502 27.50 3.90 -20.09
CA LEU A 502 26.32 3.08 -19.93
C LEU A 502 26.60 1.96 -18.93
N VAL A 503 25.73 1.76 -17.96
CA VAL A 503 25.92 0.83 -16.83
C VAL A 503 24.71 -0.09 -16.67
N CYS A 504 24.95 -1.37 -16.45
CA CYS A 504 23.93 -2.33 -16.04
C CYS A 504 23.83 -2.39 -14.51
N HIS A 505 22.68 -2.09 -13.94
CA HIS A 505 22.46 -2.16 -12.50
C HIS A 505 22.21 -3.58 -11.96
N TYR A 506 22.18 -4.60 -12.83
CA TYR A 506 22.12 -6.00 -12.40
C TYR A 506 23.52 -6.61 -12.24
N CYS A 507 24.34 -6.56 -13.28
CA CYS A 507 25.63 -7.24 -13.27
C CYS A 507 26.85 -6.30 -13.19
N GLY A 508 26.66 -4.98 -13.22
CA GLY A 508 27.74 -4.02 -13.21
C GLY A 508 28.46 -3.84 -14.55
N TYR A 509 28.00 -4.49 -15.65
CA TYR A 509 28.57 -4.31 -16.97
C TYR A 509 28.57 -2.84 -17.38
N THR A 510 29.68 -2.36 -17.96
CA THR A 510 29.83 -0.98 -18.42
C THR A 510 30.37 -0.91 -19.84
N GLN A 511 29.88 0.05 -20.62
CA GLN A 511 30.41 0.41 -21.92
C GLN A 511 30.35 1.93 -22.16
N PRO A 512 31.15 2.48 -23.07
CA PRO A 512 31.05 3.86 -23.52
C PRO A 512 29.68 4.15 -24.15
N ASN A 513 29.20 5.40 -24.06
CA ASN A 513 28.00 5.82 -24.79
C ASN A 513 28.32 5.93 -26.29
N PRO A 514 27.64 5.16 -27.16
CA PRO A 514 27.93 5.20 -28.59
C PRO A 514 27.48 6.53 -29.22
N ARG A 515 28.29 7.08 -30.14
CA ARG A 515 27.93 8.29 -30.88
C ARG A 515 27.04 8.01 -32.10
N LEU A 516 27.11 6.81 -32.66
CA LEU A 516 26.28 6.34 -33.74
C LEU A 516 25.53 5.08 -33.33
N CYS A 517 24.36 4.89 -33.86
CA CYS A 517 23.55 3.71 -33.57
C CYS A 517 24.26 2.44 -34.09
N PRO A 518 24.52 1.43 -33.26
CA PRO A 518 25.19 0.21 -33.70
C PRO A 518 24.35 -0.61 -34.68
N SER A 519 23.04 -0.40 -34.74
CA SER A 519 22.12 -1.13 -35.61
C SER A 519 21.91 -0.45 -36.96
N CYS A 520 21.73 0.87 -37.04
CA CYS A 520 21.40 1.56 -38.29
C CYS A 520 22.38 2.69 -38.67
N GLY A 521 23.46 2.92 -37.89
CA GLY A 521 24.46 3.98 -38.16
C GLY A 521 23.96 5.41 -37.96
N SER A 522 22.72 5.62 -37.53
CA SER A 522 22.14 6.96 -37.34
C SER A 522 22.82 7.73 -36.21
N PRO A 523 23.06 9.07 -36.39
CA PRO A 523 23.55 9.92 -35.32
C PRO A 523 22.46 10.32 -34.30
N PHE A 524 21.20 9.97 -34.56
CA PHE A 524 20.06 10.31 -33.67
C PHE A 524 19.92 9.28 -32.53
N ILE A 525 21.04 8.91 -31.92
CA ILE A 525 21.11 8.07 -30.73
C ILE A 525 21.42 8.92 -29.50
N GLY A 526 20.71 8.72 -28.41
CA GLY A 526 20.92 9.48 -27.19
C GLY A 526 19.92 9.18 -26.10
N SER A 527 20.07 9.84 -24.94
CA SER A 527 19.11 9.70 -23.85
C SER A 527 17.74 10.28 -24.22
N PHE A 528 16.71 9.50 -23.89
CA PHE A 528 15.33 9.93 -24.09
C PHE A 528 14.89 10.78 -22.89
N GLN A 529 14.75 12.09 -23.08
CA GLN A 529 14.33 13.03 -22.02
C GLN A 529 13.18 13.91 -22.53
N VAL A 530 11.97 13.57 -22.15
CA VAL A 530 10.79 14.43 -22.35
C VAL A 530 10.21 14.77 -20.99
N GLY A 531 9.97 16.06 -20.72
CA GLY A 531 9.38 16.54 -19.47
C GLY A 531 7.94 17.03 -19.69
N THR A 532 7.11 16.96 -18.65
CA THR A 532 5.73 17.47 -18.64
C THR A 532 5.66 18.94 -19.07
N GLN A 533 6.63 19.75 -18.65
CA GLN A 533 6.71 21.16 -19.04
C GLN A 533 6.94 21.35 -20.54
N GLN A 534 7.77 20.51 -21.16
CA GLN A 534 7.99 20.56 -22.61
C GLN A 534 6.72 20.20 -23.38
N VAL A 535 5.99 19.18 -22.90
CA VAL A 535 4.69 18.80 -23.49
C VAL A 535 3.71 19.96 -23.38
N VAL A 536 3.55 20.55 -22.19
CA VAL A 536 2.67 21.73 -22.00
C VAL A 536 3.04 22.85 -22.93
N SER A 537 4.34 23.20 -23.02
CA SER A 537 4.79 24.29 -23.90
C SER A 537 4.51 24.02 -25.38
N GLN A 538 4.62 22.77 -25.81
CA GLN A 538 4.35 22.38 -27.19
C GLN A 538 2.85 22.37 -27.49
N VAL A 539 2.03 21.81 -26.62
CA VAL A 539 0.56 21.80 -26.75
C VAL A 539 0.02 23.22 -26.75
N GLN A 540 0.53 24.10 -25.87
CA GLN A 540 0.11 25.51 -25.83
C GLN A 540 0.44 26.28 -27.09
N ARG A 541 1.57 25.97 -27.77
CA ARG A 541 1.89 26.57 -29.08
C ARG A 541 0.95 26.13 -30.20
N MET A 542 0.54 24.84 -30.17
CA MET A 542 -0.37 24.27 -31.18
C MET A 542 -1.81 24.71 -30.96
N PHE A 543 -2.24 24.80 -29.71
CA PHE A 543 -3.58 25.15 -29.29
C PHE A 543 -3.56 26.33 -28.29
N PRO A 544 -3.33 27.54 -28.75
CA PRO A 544 -3.14 28.70 -27.88
C PRO A 544 -4.33 29.04 -26.97
N LYS A 545 -5.54 28.64 -27.37
CA LYS A 545 -6.79 28.87 -26.62
C LYS A 545 -7.09 27.77 -25.58
N ALA A 546 -6.39 26.65 -25.63
CA ALA A 546 -6.64 25.53 -24.71
C ALA A 546 -6.17 25.87 -23.30
N ARG A 547 -7.01 25.55 -22.33
CA ARG A 547 -6.68 25.64 -20.89
C ARG A 547 -6.00 24.37 -20.46
N ILE A 548 -4.71 24.45 -20.10
CA ILE A 548 -3.88 23.29 -19.78
C ILE A 548 -3.55 23.28 -18.29
N LEU A 549 -3.84 22.19 -17.61
CA LEU A 549 -3.35 21.90 -16.26
C LEU A 549 -2.18 20.94 -16.30
N ARG A 550 -1.18 21.20 -15.46
CA ARG A 550 -0.02 20.32 -15.26
C ARG A 550 -0.06 19.68 -13.89
N MET A 551 0.15 18.36 -13.84
CA MET A 551 0.20 17.58 -12.61
C MET A 551 1.41 16.67 -12.57
N ASP A 552 2.40 17.05 -11.79
CA ASP A 552 3.63 16.30 -11.52
C ASP A 552 4.11 16.53 -10.08
N ALA A 553 5.25 15.92 -9.71
CA ALA A 553 5.79 16.04 -8.36
C ALA A 553 6.09 17.48 -7.93
N ASP A 554 6.41 18.37 -8.89
CA ASP A 554 6.71 19.77 -8.57
C ASP A 554 5.45 20.59 -8.30
N THR A 555 4.38 20.35 -9.07
CA THR A 555 3.11 21.07 -8.93
C THR A 555 2.25 20.57 -7.76
N THR A 556 2.56 19.38 -7.22
CA THR A 556 1.77 18.73 -6.16
C THR A 556 2.42 18.79 -4.77
N ARG A 557 3.52 19.52 -4.57
CA ARG A 557 4.24 19.64 -3.28
C ARG A 557 3.43 20.26 -2.13
N GLY A 558 2.38 21.03 -2.43
CA GLY A 558 1.50 21.63 -1.42
C GLY A 558 0.55 20.60 -0.77
N LYS A 559 0.13 20.85 0.47
CA LYS A 559 -0.70 19.93 1.29
C LYS A 559 -1.99 19.48 0.60
N ASP A 560 -2.53 20.28 -0.36
CA ASP A 560 -3.76 19.99 -1.12
C ASP A 560 -3.60 20.17 -2.63
N GLY A 561 -2.35 20.31 -3.14
CA GLY A 561 -2.07 20.61 -4.55
C GLY A 561 -2.63 19.57 -5.51
N HIS A 562 -2.49 18.30 -5.17
CA HIS A 562 -3.02 17.17 -5.93
C HIS A 562 -4.57 17.24 -6.06
N HIS A 563 -5.26 17.42 -4.94
CA HIS A 563 -6.73 17.45 -4.92
C HIS A 563 -7.29 18.64 -5.69
N LYS A 564 -6.71 19.83 -5.53
CA LYS A 564 -7.16 21.04 -6.22
C LYS A 564 -7.07 20.93 -7.73
N ILE A 565 -5.95 20.38 -8.27
CA ILE A 565 -5.75 20.20 -9.71
C ILE A 565 -6.83 19.28 -10.27
N LEU A 566 -7.07 18.14 -9.62
CA LEU A 566 -8.05 17.15 -10.08
C LEU A 566 -9.48 17.66 -9.97
N GLU A 567 -9.82 18.34 -8.89
CA GLU A 567 -11.13 18.97 -8.71
C GLU A 567 -11.39 20.07 -9.75
N THR A 568 -10.39 20.91 -10.04
CA THR A 568 -10.48 21.93 -11.09
C THR A 568 -10.72 21.29 -12.45
N PHE A 569 -10.00 20.21 -12.77
CA PHE A 569 -10.18 19.46 -14.02
C PHE A 569 -11.55 18.80 -14.09
N ALA A 570 -11.98 18.12 -13.03
CA ALA A 570 -13.30 17.47 -12.97
C ALA A 570 -14.48 18.44 -13.13
N LYS A 571 -14.33 19.71 -12.69
CA LYS A 571 -15.33 20.77 -12.84
C LYS A 571 -15.26 21.49 -14.20
N GLY A 572 -14.47 21.00 -15.15
CA GLY A 572 -14.32 21.63 -16.48
C GLY A 572 -13.46 22.90 -16.48
N GLY A 573 -12.66 23.13 -15.43
CA GLY A 573 -11.75 24.27 -15.32
C GLY A 573 -10.57 24.24 -16.29
N ALA A 574 -10.33 23.09 -16.96
CA ALA A 574 -9.33 22.93 -17.99
C ALA A 574 -9.76 21.91 -19.06
N ASP A 575 -9.20 22.06 -20.25
CA ASP A 575 -9.50 21.26 -21.43
C ASP A 575 -8.50 20.09 -21.55
N ILE A 576 -7.26 20.29 -21.12
CA ILE A 576 -6.20 19.30 -21.21
C ILE A 576 -5.50 19.15 -19.84
N LEU A 577 -5.37 17.92 -19.37
CA LEU A 577 -4.57 17.57 -18.21
C LEU A 577 -3.28 16.87 -18.67
N VAL A 578 -2.13 17.49 -18.41
CA VAL A 578 -0.81 16.93 -18.72
C VAL A 578 -0.14 16.49 -17.42
N GLY A 579 0.32 15.24 -17.35
CA GLY A 579 0.98 14.81 -16.13
C GLY A 579 1.72 13.49 -16.23
N THR A 580 2.13 12.98 -15.07
CA THR A 580 2.79 11.68 -14.93
C THR A 580 1.76 10.61 -14.55
N GLN A 581 2.21 9.42 -14.15
CA GLN A 581 1.34 8.30 -13.74
C GLN A 581 0.24 8.68 -12.73
N MET A 582 0.40 9.77 -12.00
CA MET A 582 -0.59 10.21 -11.00
C MET A 582 -1.95 10.57 -11.61
N ILE A 583 -1.98 11.05 -12.87
CA ILE A 583 -3.24 11.43 -13.53
C ILE A 583 -4.06 10.20 -14.00
N VAL A 584 -3.39 9.06 -14.18
CA VAL A 584 -4.02 7.83 -14.68
C VAL A 584 -4.67 7.03 -13.57
N LYS A 585 -4.31 7.29 -12.29
CA LYS A 585 -4.71 6.49 -11.13
C LYS A 585 -5.84 7.14 -10.34
N GLY A 586 -6.85 6.35 -9.95
CA GLY A 586 -7.80 6.68 -8.88
C GLY A 586 -8.90 7.71 -9.18
N HIS A 587 -8.99 8.27 -10.39
CA HIS A 587 -9.99 9.30 -10.70
C HIS A 587 -10.82 8.95 -11.93
N ASP A 588 -12.11 9.25 -11.87
CA ASP A 588 -13.06 9.09 -12.96
C ASP A 588 -13.49 10.46 -13.46
N PHE A 589 -13.20 10.75 -14.75
CA PHE A 589 -13.60 11.96 -15.42
C PHE A 589 -14.56 11.59 -16.56
N ALA A 590 -15.80 12.02 -16.45
CA ALA A 590 -16.84 11.66 -17.42
C ALA A 590 -16.60 12.29 -18.82
N ASP A 591 -16.00 13.47 -18.85
CA ASP A 591 -15.80 14.26 -20.07
C ASP A 591 -14.48 13.97 -20.79
N VAL A 592 -13.64 13.07 -20.25
CA VAL A 592 -12.40 12.68 -20.91
C VAL A 592 -12.69 11.67 -22.02
N THR A 593 -12.59 12.13 -23.27
CA THR A 593 -12.77 11.32 -24.47
C THR A 593 -11.48 10.95 -25.17
N LEU A 594 -10.36 11.66 -24.88
CA LEU A 594 -9.05 11.39 -25.47
C LEU A 594 -7.98 11.18 -24.40
N VAL A 595 -7.22 10.08 -24.52
CA VAL A 595 -6.02 9.85 -23.71
C VAL A 595 -4.80 9.65 -24.62
N GLY A 596 -3.78 10.46 -24.43
CA GLY A 596 -2.49 10.33 -25.13
C GLY A 596 -1.42 9.79 -24.18
N ALA A 597 -0.95 8.57 -24.45
CA ALA A 597 0.22 7.97 -23.76
C ALA A 597 1.49 8.37 -24.52
N LEU A 598 2.25 9.31 -23.96
CA LEU A 598 3.45 9.82 -24.58
C LEU A 598 4.67 9.03 -24.12
N ALA A 599 5.50 8.59 -25.08
CA ALA A 599 6.75 7.90 -24.79
C ALA A 599 6.55 6.62 -23.91
N ALA A 600 5.75 5.69 -24.41
CA ALA A 600 5.53 4.39 -23.75
C ALA A 600 6.84 3.64 -23.47
N ASP A 601 7.86 3.84 -24.31
CA ASP A 601 9.19 3.28 -24.20
C ASP A 601 9.92 3.61 -22.88
N LEU A 602 9.59 4.72 -22.23
CA LEU A 602 10.23 5.10 -20.96
C LEU A 602 10.01 4.06 -19.84
N SER A 603 8.86 3.40 -19.83
CA SER A 603 8.61 2.30 -18.89
C SER A 603 9.16 0.97 -19.38
N LEU A 604 9.08 0.75 -20.69
CA LEU A 604 9.52 -0.50 -21.32
C LEU A 604 11.01 -0.76 -21.11
N HIS A 605 11.80 0.31 -21.11
CA HIS A 605 13.27 0.23 -21.01
C HIS A 605 13.80 0.58 -19.61
N MET A 606 13.00 0.41 -18.57
CA MET A 606 13.54 0.43 -17.21
C MET A 606 14.48 -0.77 -17.01
N SER A 607 15.56 -0.56 -16.22
CA SER A 607 16.49 -1.64 -15.86
C SER A 607 15.87 -2.58 -14.80
N ASP A 608 14.75 -3.20 -15.15
CA ASP A 608 13.98 -4.11 -14.27
C ASP A 608 13.30 -5.15 -15.16
N TYR A 609 13.35 -6.43 -14.77
CA TYR A 609 12.70 -7.52 -15.51
C TYR A 609 11.17 -7.36 -15.61
N ARG A 610 10.55 -6.58 -14.73
CA ARG A 610 9.11 -6.25 -14.74
C ARG A 610 8.75 -5.08 -15.66
N ALA A 611 9.69 -4.54 -16.42
CA ALA A 611 9.46 -3.34 -17.23
C ALA A 611 8.31 -3.50 -18.23
N ALA A 612 8.23 -4.65 -18.89
CA ALA A 612 7.16 -4.97 -19.83
C ALA A 612 5.78 -5.09 -19.15
N GLU A 613 5.74 -5.76 -18.01
CA GLU A 613 4.52 -5.87 -17.18
C GLU A 613 4.01 -4.51 -16.73
N ARG A 614 4.91 -3.67 -16.18
CA ARG A 614 4.53 -2.31 -15.73
C ARG A 614 4.05 -1.45 -16.88
N THR A 615 4.65 -1.62 -18.05
CA THR A 615 4.22 -0.89 -19.27
C THR A 615 2.82 -1.31 -19.68
N PHE A 616 2.57 -2.62 -19.76
CA PHE A 616 1.24 -3.15 -20.04
C PHE A 616 0.19 -2.63 -19.05
N GLN A 617 0.44 -2.75 -17.74
CA GLN A 617 -0.46 -2.32 -16.68
C GLN A 617 -0.80 -0.83 -16.79
N LEU A 618 0.22 -0.01 -16.99
CA LEU A 618 0.05 1.44 -17.08
C LEU A 618 -0.71 1.88 -18.32
N LEU A 619 -0.39 1.29 -19.48
CA LEU A 619 -1.08 1.62 -20.73
C LEU A 619 -2.54 1.17 -20.71
N THR A 620 -2.82 0.00 -20.15
CA THR A 620 -4.18 -0.52 -19.98
C THR A 620 -4.99 0.31 -18.98
N GLN A 621 -4.37 0.74 -17.87
CA GLN A 621 -5.01 1.67 -16.93
C GLN A 621 -5.33 3.01 -17.59
N ALA A 622 -4.40 3.55 -18.39
CA ALA A 622 -4.58 4.78 -19.13
C ALA A 622 -5.72 4.65 -20.16
N ALA A 623 -5.74 3.56 -20.90
CA ALA A 623 -6.83 3.25 -21.82
C ALA A 623 -8.18 3.20 -21.09
N GLY A 624 -8.22 2.60 -19.91
CA GLY A 624 -9.42 2.54 -19.08
C GLY A 624 -9.97 3.89 -18.60
N ARG A 625 -9.24 5.01 -18.79
CA ARG A 625 -9.72 6.37 -18.42
C ARG A 625 -10.53 7.03 -19.51
N ALA A 626 -10.33 6.69 -20.76
CA ALA A 626 -11.10 7.25 -21.87
C ALA A 626 -12.52 6.69 -21.95
N GLY A 627 -13.51 7.55 -22.18
CA GLY A 627 -14.88 7.14 -22.46
C GLY A 627 -15.59 6.46 -21.27
N ARG A 628 -15.49 7.04 -20.09
CA ARG A 628 -16.24 6.57 -18.89
C ARG A 628 -17.62 7.21 -18.79
N GLY A 629 -17.84 8.34 -19.42
CA GLY A 629 -19.14 8.97 -19.59
C GLY A 629 -19.96 8.29 -20.69
N GLU A 630 -20.89 9.01 -21.28
CA GLU A 630 -21.76 8.51 -22.37
C GLU A 630 -21.03 8.45 -23.74
N LYS A 631 -19.94 9.20 -23.90
CA LYS A 631 -19.19 9.32 -25.14
C LYS A 631 -18.14 8.20 -25.26
N THR A 632 -17.93 7.72 -26.49
CA THR A 632 -16.88 6.73 -26.77
C THR A 632 -15.51 7.38 -26.63
N GLY A 633 -14.58 6.72 -25.94
CA GLY A 633 -13.21 7.20 -25.76
C GLY A 633 -12.27 6.70 -26.84
N SER A 634 -11.22 7.49 -27.13
CA SER A 634 -10.07 7.08 -27.94
C SER A 634 -8.76 7.23 -27.18
N VAL A 635 -7.80 6.38 -27.51
CA VAL A 635 -6.48 6.34 -26.86
C VAL A 635 -5.40 6.31 -27.93
N VAL A 636 -4.36 7.11 -27.76
CA VAL A 636 -3.20 7.13 -28.65
C VAL A 636 -1.96 6.76 -27.84
N ILE A 637 -1.35 5.60 -28.15
CA ILE A 637 -0.10 5.18 -27.55
C ILE A 637 1.05 5.52 -28.51
N GLN A 638 1.93 6.42 -28.12
CA GLN A 638 3.12 6.79 -28.92
C GLN A 638 4.35 6.01 -28.46
N THR A 639 5.00 5.35 -29.38
CA THR A 639 6.15 4.46 -29.09
C THR A 639 7.13 4.39 -30.27
N TYR A 640 8.38 4.08 -29.96
CA TYR A 640 9.41 3.69 -30.95
C TYR A 640 9.48 2.18 -31.17
N GLU A 641 8.72 1.40 -30.39
CA GLU A 641 8.62 -0.06 -30.47
C GLU A 641 7.17 -0.56 -30.60
N PRO A 642 6.47 -0.21 -31.69
CA PRO A 642 5.04 -0.55 -31.87
C PRO A 642 4.80 -2.06 -31.93
N ASP A 643 5.83 -2.84 -32.25
CA ASP A 643 5.76 -4.29 -32.38
C ASP A 643 5.97 -5.06 -31.08
N HIS A 644 6.34 -4.38 -29.98
CA HIS A 644 6.56 -5.02 -28.70
C HIS A 644 5.26 -5.64 -28.16
N TYR A 645 5.32 -6.91 -27.71
CA TYR A 645 4.14 -7.67 -27.26
C TYR A 645 3.32 -6.94 -26.17
N SER A 646 4.00 -6.33 -25.20
CA SER A 646 3.38 -5.57 -24.12
C SER A 646 2.55 -4.38 -24.64
N ILE A 647 3.01 -3.68 -25.69
CA ILE A 647 2.32 -2.54 -26.30
C ILE A 647 1.14 -3.02 -27.15
N LYS A 648 1.33 -4.07 -27.95
CA LYS A 648 0.26 -4.68 -28.75
C LYS A 648 -0.88 -5.21 -27.87
N ALA A 649 -0.53 -5.95 -26.82
CA ALA A 649 -1.50 -6.49 -25.90
C ALA A 649 -2.23 -5.37 -25.11
N ALA A 650 -1.54 -4.31 -24.72
CA ALA A 650 -2.18 -3.16 -24.06
C ALA A 650 -3.13 -2.41 -25.02
N ALA A 651 -2.78 -2.28 -26.29
CA ALA A 651 -3.66 -1.70 -27.30
C ALA A 651 -4.90 -2.56 -27.56
N ALA A 652 -4.75 -3.87 -27.56
CA ALA A 652 -5.87 -4.82 -27.66
C ALA A 652 -6.66 -4.95 -26.33
N GLN A 653 -6.09 -4.43 -25.23
CA GLN A 653 -6.60 -4.62 -23.86
C GLN A 653 -6.75 -6.11 -23.50
N ASP A 654 -5.82 -6.92 -24.00
CA ASP A 654 -5.78 -8.37 -23.87
C ASP A 654 -4.70 -8.78 -22.86
N TYR A 655 -5.14 -9.06 -21.63
CA TYR A 655 -4.24 -9.51 -20.57
C TYR A 655 -3.69 -10.90 -20.84
N GLN A 656 -4.49 -11.79 -21.42
CA GLN A 656 -4.08 -13.18 -21.67
C GLN A 656 -2.92 -13.23 -22.68
N ALA A 657 -3.05 -12.51 -23.80
CA ALA A 657 -1.98 -12.42 -24.80
C ALA A 657 -0.69 -11.82 -24.21
N PHE A 658 -0.81 -10.80 -23.32
CA PHE A 658 0.34 -10.27 -22.59
C PHE A 658 0.98 -11.33 -21.69
N TYR A 659 0.18 -12.03 -20.89
CA TYR A 659 0.67 -12.99 -19.90
C TYR A 659 1.40 -14.17 -20.55
N GLU A 660 0.90 -14.71 -21.64
CA GLU A 660 1.50 -15.84 -22.36
C GLU A 660 2.92 -15.52 -22.84
N GLU A 661 3.15 -14.35 -23.40
CA GLU A 661 4.49 -13.91 -23.83
C GLU A 661 5.39 -13.59 -22.62
N GLU A 662 4.89 -12.91 -21.63
CA GLU A 662 5.65 -12.52 -20.45
C GLU A 662 6.09 -13.73 -19.63
N ILE A 663 5.21 -14.71 -19.40
CA ILE A 663 5.54 -15.90 -18.60
C ILE A 663 6.58 -16.79 -19.32
N LEU A 664 6.52 -16.85 -20.66
CA LEU A 664 7.53 -17.53 -21.47
C LEU A 664 8.90 -16.87 -21.30
N TYR A 665 8.97 -15.53 -21.39
CA TYR A 665 10.19 -14.77 -21.16
C TYR A 665 10.76 -15.02 -19.76
N ARG A 666 9.92 -14.94 -18.71
CA ARG A 666 10.34 -15.20 -17.33
C ARG A 666 10.81 -16.62 -17.10
N SER A 667 10.18 -17.58 -17.78
CA SER A 667 10.58 -18.99 -17.72
C SER A 667 11.97 -19.21 -18.33
N LEU A 668 12.26 -18.62 -19.49
CA LEU A 668 13.55 -18.72 -20.15
C LEU A 668 14.68 -18.07 -19.34
N MET A 669 14.36 -17.04 -18.58
CA MET A 669 15.33 -16.24 -17.83
C MET A 669 15.41 -16.62 -16.33
N ASP A 670 14.67 -17.62 -15.86
CA ASP A 670 14.52 -17.99 -14.45
C ASP A 670 14.09 -16.80 -13.56
N TYR A 671 13.24 -15.92 -14.07
CA TYR A 671 12.67 -14.81 -13.29
C TYR A 671 11.41 -15.23 -12.52
N PRO A 672 11.08 -14.54 -11.41
CA PRO A 672 9.79 -14.72 -10.73
C PRO A 672 8.60 -14.52 -11.67
N PRO A 673 7.52 -15.30 -11.54
CA PRO A 673 7.21 -16.30 -10.50
C PRO A 673 7.71 -17.71 -10.76
N VAL A 674 8.19 -18.01 -11.95
CA VAL A 674 8.66 -19.35 -12.35
C VAL A 674 9.92 -19.73 -11.57
N GLY A 675 10.89 -18.81 -11.51
CA GLY A 675 12.03 -18.88 -10.60
C GLY A 675 11.83 -18.04 -9.34
N GLY A 676 12.89 -17.92 -8.56
CA GLY A 676 12.98 -17.02 -7.43
C GLY A 676 14.18 -16.10 -7.52
N MET A 677 14.10 -14.94 -6.93
CA MET A 677 15.20 -13.99 -6.85
C MET A 677 15.35 -13.47 -5.41
N LEU A 678 16.59 -13.49 -4.91
CA LEU A 678 17.00 -12.91 -3.65
C LEU A 678 17.99 -11.78 -3.93
N ALA A 679 17.68 -10.56 -3.54
CA ALA A 679 18.60 -9.44 -3.62
C ALA A 679 19.21 -9.17 -2.24
N LEU A 680 20.53 -8.98 -2.20
CA LEU A 680 21.31 -8.59 -1.03
C LEU A 680 21.78 -7.15 -1.23
N HIS A 681 21.16 -6.21 -0.54
CA HIS A 681 21.45 -4.78 -0.61
C HIS A 681 22.48 -4.41 0.46
N GLY A 682 23.69 -4.05 0.04
CA GLY A 682 24.74 -3.54 0.92
C GLY A 682 24.72 -2.02 1.00
N GLN A 683 24.85 -1.47 2.19
CA GLN A 683 24.87 -0.04 2.46
C GLN A 683 26.04 0.32 3.39
N GLY A 684 26.75 1.41 3.10
CA GLY A 684 27.88 1.88 3.91
C GLY A 684 28.30 3.31 3.58
N GLU A 685 28.99 3.97 4.51
CA GLU A 685 29.48 5.35 4.36
C GLU A 685 30.76 5.40 3.50
N ASP A 686 31.55 4.34 3.49
CA ASP A 686 32.79 4.22 2.71
C ASP A 686 32.56 3.33 1.49
N GLU A 687 32.66 3.93 0.29
CA GLU A 687 32.44 3.24 -0.99
C GLU A 687 33.43 2.09 -1.22
N SER A 688 34.70 2.31 -0.90
CA SER A 688 35.77 1.33 -1.13
C SER A 688 35.62 0.14 -0.19
N TYR A 689 35.29 0.41 1.07
CA TYR A 689 35.04 -0.65 2.06
C TYR A 689 33.78 -1.45 1.69
N LEU A 690 32.70 -0.78 1.28
CA LEU A 690 31.49 -1.43 0.81
C LEU A 690 31.74 -2.32 -0.40
N GLN A 691 32.52 -1.83 -1.40
CA GLN A 691 32.88 -2.61 -2.57
C GLN A 691 33.62 -3.89 -2.18
N MET A 692 34.66 -3.77 -1.34
CA MET A 692 35.45 -4.89 -0.88
C MET A 692 34.60 -5.92 -0.10
N ALA A 693 33.75 -5.47 0.80
CA ALA A 693 32.86 -6.32 1.57
C ALA A 693 31.86 -7.08 0.68
N MET A 694 31.26 -6.38 -0.28
CA MET A 694 30.30 -7.00 -1.22
C MET A 694 31.00 -8.00 -2.18
N GLU A 695 32.23 -7.73 -2.61
CA GLU A 695 33.04 -8.70 -3.38
C GLU A 695 33.39 -9.94 -2.54
N TYR A 696 33.69 -9.75 -1.26
CA TYR A 696 33.98 -10.86 -0.36
C TYR A 696 32.71 -11.71 -0.12
N LEU A 697 31.58 -11.06 0.06
CA LEU A 697 30.28 -11.72 0.15
C LEU A 697 29.96 -12.51 -1.11
N LYS A 698 30.22 -11.92 -2.29
CA LYS A 698 30.03 -12.58 -3.56
C LYS A 698 30.84 -13.88 -3.68
N LYS A 699 32.10 -13.87 -3.27
CA LYS A 699 32.95 -15.07 -3.27
C LYS A 699 32.34 -16.19 -2.43
N TYR A 700 31.78 -15.86 -1.27
CA TYR A 700 31.06 -16.84 -0.43
C TYR A 700 29.80 -17.37 -1.12
N LEU A 701 29.00 -16.47 -1.71
CA LEU A 701 27.80 -16.84 -2.44
C LEU A 701 28.12 -17.70 -3.68
N ASP A 702 29.22 -17.44 -4.38
CA ASP A 702 29.69 -18.26 -5.53
C ASP A 702 30.04 -19.70 -5.08
N VAL A 703 30.58 -19.87 -3.87
CA VAL A 703 30.83 -21.20 -3.31
C VAL A 703 29.53 -21.94 -3.00
N LEU A 704 28.52 -21.24 -2.43
CA LEU A 704 27.20 -21.80 -2.21
C LEU A 704 26.50 -22.12 -3.53
N ALA A 705 26.62 -21.23 -4.51
CA ALA A 705 26.00 -21.37 -5.82
C ALA A 705 26.51 -22.59 -6.58
N LYS A 706 27.80 -22.91 -6.52
CA LYS A 706 28.36 -24.13 -7.12
C LYS A 706 27.71 -25.41 -6.58
N LYS A 707 27.32 -25.42 -5.30
CA LYS A 707 26.67 -26.58 -4.66
C LYS A 707 25.17 -26.67 -4.97
N THR A 708 24.54 -25.53 -5.23
CA THR A 708 23.09 -25.42 -5.37
C THR A 708 22.65 -25.15 -6.81
N GLN A 709 23.57 -24.90 -7.73
CA GLN A 709 23.30 -24.46 -9.11
C GLN A 709 22.59 -23.09 -9.20
N ALA A 710 22.65 -22.28 -8.14
CA ALA A 710 22.15 -20.92 -8.17
C ALA A 710 23.03 -20.01 -9.03
N ARG A 711 22.46 -18.93 -9.55
CA ARG A 711 23.21 -17.91 -10.31
C ARG A 711 23.41 -16.69 -9.44
N VAL A 712 24.65 -16.26 -9.26
CA VAL A 712 25.02 -15.06 -8.50
C VAL A 712 25.43 -13.96 -9.47
N ILE A 713 24.81 -12.80 -9.38
CA ILE A 713 25.00 -11.65 -10.29
C ILE A 713 25.35 -10.42 -9.45
N GLY A 714 26.34 -9.65 -9.87
CA GLY A 714 26.86 -8.48 -9.15
C GLY A 714 28.23 -8.74 -8.53
N PRO A 715 28.72 -7.94 -7.53
CA PRO A 715 28.02 -6.75 -7.04
C PRO A 715 27.92 -5.64 -8.09
N ALA A 716 26.82 -4.90 -8.07
CA ALA A 716 26.58 -3.76 -8.93
C ALA A 716 26.08 -2.56 -8.09
N ASP A 717 26.27 -1.36 -8.62
CA ASP A 717 25.70 -0.17 -8.01
C ASP A 717 24.16 -0.19 -8.16
N GLU A 718 23.40 0.16 -7.11
CA GLU A 718 21.97 0.38 -7.24
C GLU A 718 21.68 1.55 -8.19
N SER A 719 20.47 1.63 -8.74
CA SER A 719 20.02 2.72 -9.65
C SER A 719 20.24 4.12 -9.04
N VAL A 720 20.19 4.24 -7.71
CA VAL A 720 20.63 5.39 -6.94
C VAL A 720 21.78 4.93 -6.04
N SER A 721 23.00 5.06 -6.53
CA SER A 721 24.20 4.52 -5.88
C SER A 721 24.61 5.22 -4.58
N LYS A 722 24.09 6.45 -4.32
CA LYS A 722 24.38 7.21 -3.10
C LYS A 722 23.18 8.05 -2.67
N VAL A 723 22.79 7.93 -1.40
CA VAL A 723 21.71 8.76 -0.79
C VAL A 723 22.15 9.16 0.63
N ALA A 724 22.08 10.45 0.94
CA ALA A 724 22.47 11.00 2.25
C ALA A 724 23.84 10.48 2.73
N ASP A 725 24.83 10.51 1.84
CA ASP A 725 26.21 10.04 2.02
C ASP A 725 26.37 8.53 2.27
N ILE A 726 25.34 7.75 2.10
CA ILE A 726 25.37 6.28 2.16
C ILE A 726 25.45 5.72 0.75
N TYR A 727 26.50 4.97 0.46
CA TYR A 727 26.67 4.21 -0.79
C TYR A 727 25.86 2.94 -0.76
N ARG A 728 25.41 2.49 -1.93
CA ARG A 728 24.51 1.35 -2.09
C ARG A 728 24.96 0.43 -3.22
N LYS A 729 25.05 -0.87 -2.91
CA LYS A 729 25.36 -1.93 -3.88
C LYS A 729 24.43 -3.11 -3.70
N VAL A 730 24.28 -3.93 -4.74
CA VAL A 730 23.38 -5.07 -4.72
C VAL A 730 24.04 -6.30 -5.33
N ILE A 731 23.75 -7.48 -4.76
CA ILE A 731 24.03 -8.79 -5.33
C ILE A 731 22.69 -9.51 -5.49
N TYR A 732 22.47 -10.10 -6.66
CA TYR A 732 21.29 -10.91 -6.92
C TYR A 732 21.65 -12.39 -6.95
N VAL A 733 20.83 -13.23 -6.30
CA VAL A 733 20.92 -14.69 -6.37
C VAL A 733 19.62 -15.21 -6.98
N ARG A 734 19.70 -15.99 -8.04
CA ARG A 734 18.53 -16.59 -8.73
C ARG A 734 18.60 -18.11 -8.68
N HIS A 735 17.43 -18.72 -8.51
CA HIS A 735 17.26 -20.17 -8.57
C HIS A 735 15.82 -20.55 -8.88
N GLY A 736 15.60 -21.64 -9.62
CA GLY A 736 14.24 -22.14 -9.97
C GLY A 736 13.42 -22.63 -8.76
N ARG A 737 14.04 -22.94 -7.61
CA ARG A 737 13.36 -23.36 -6.38
C ARG A 737 13.58 -22.35 -5.25
N LYS A 738 12.49 -21.89 -4.65
CA LYS A 738 12.50 -20.88 -3.58
C LYS A 738 13.17 -21.38 -2.29
N GLU A 739 13.03 -22.67 -1.99
CA GLU A 739 13.62 -23.31 -0.78
C GLU A 739 15.15 -23.23 -0.80
N VAL A 740 15.77 -23.29 -1.99
CA VAL A 740 17.22 -23.14 -2.14
C VAL A 740 17.66 -21.71 -1.81
N LEU A 741 16.87 -20.70 -2.21
CA LEU A 741 17.16 -19.32 -1.87
C LEU A 741 17.02 -19.06 -0.36
N ASP A 742 16.05 -19.70 0.30
CA ASP A 742 15.91 -19.64 1.75
C ASP A 742 17.13 -20.21 2.48
N GLN A 743 17.62 -21.35 2.04
CA GLN A 743 18.85 -21.95 2.59
C GLN A 743 20.09 -21.07 2.33
N ILE A 744 20.20 -20.45 1.14
CA ILE A 744 21.27 -19.52 0.84
C ILE A 744 21.18 -18.31 1.75
N LYS A 745 19.98 -17.75 1.94
CA LYS A 745 19.73 -16.61 2.84
C LYS A 745 20.18 -16.94 4.27
N GLU A 746 19.69 -18.03 4.86
CA GLU A 746 20.05 -18.45 6.22
C GLU A 746 21.55 -18.62 6.41
N ARG A 747 22.22 -19.30 5.49
CA ARG A 747 23.68 -19.48 5.54
C ARG A 747 24.42 -18.17 5.39
N THR A 748 23.91 -17.24 4.59
CA THR A 748 24.50 -15.92 4.40
C THR A 748 24.36 -15.06 5.64
N GLU A 749 23.20 -15.11 6.31
CA GLU A 749 22.96 -14.43 7.59
C GLU A 749 23.95 -14.93 8.64
N GLN A 750 24.10 -16.23 8.81
CA GLN A 750 25.09 -16.84 9.72
C GLN A 750 26.52 -16.42 9.36
N TYR A 751 26.86 -16.43 8.06
CA TYR A 751 28.19 -16.04 7.61
C TYR A 751 28.50 -14.56 7.93
N ILE A 752 27.57 -13.66 7.74
CA ILE A 752 27.70 -12.24 8.06
C ILE A 752 27.84 -12.04 9.58
N GLU A 753 27.05 -12.73 10.38
CA GLU A 753 27.04 -12.60 11.84
C GLU A 753 28.39 -12.99 12.48
N ILE A 754 29.06 -14.02 11.96
CA ILE A 754 30.36 -14.48 12.52
C ILE A 754 31.57 -13.72 11.97
N ASN A 755 31.43 -12.93 10.90
CA ASN A 755 32.52 -12.24 10.24
C ASN A 755 32.51 -10.73 10.51
N ARG A 756 33.46 -10.26 11.32
CA ARG A 756 33.61 -8.83 11.68
C ARG A 756 33.89 -7.90 10.48
N GLY A 757 34.26 -8.45 9.32
CA GLY A 757 34.41 -7.66 8.10
C GLY A 757 33.14 -7.01 7.57
N PHE A 758 31.97 -7.29 8.17
CA PHE A 758 30.70 -6.67 7.82
C PHE A 758 30.18 -5.67 8.86
N ASP A 759 30.90 -5.46 9.99
CA ASP A 759 30.44 -4.61 11.11
C ASP A 759 30.17 -3.15 10.71
N LYS A 760 30.82 -2.64 9.64
CA LYS A 760 30.69 -1.25 9.17
C LYS A 760 29.70 -1.07 8.03
N ILE A 761 29.05 -2.13 7.62
CA ILE A 761 28.04 -2.10 6.54
C ILE A 761 26.74 -2.72 7.01
N THR A 762 25.65 -2.32 6.39
CA THR A 762 24.35 -2.94 6.61
C THR A 762 23.98 -3.76 5.37
N ILE A 763 23.64 -5.03 5.58
CA ILE A 763 23.13 -5.89 4.52
C ILE A 763 21.63 -6.13 4.75
N GLN A 764 20.83 -5.86 3.74
CA GLN A 764 19.39 -6.03 3.76
C GLN A 764 18.99 -7.02 2.68
N TYR A 765 18.03 -7.85 2.99
CA TYR A 765 17.51 -8.84 2.06
C TYR A 765 16.22 -8.33 1.41
N ASP A 766 16.08 -8.60 0.13
CA ASP A 766 14.85 -8.41 -0.61
C ASP A 766 14.53 -9.68 -1.38
N ARG A 767 13.35 -10.21 -1.14
CA ARG A 767 12.87 -11.45 -1.74
C ARG A 767 11.67 -11.14 -2.63
N ASP A 768 11.71 -11.69 -3.84
CA ASP A 768 10.62 -11.67 -4.81
C ASP A 768 9.89 -13.00 -4.84
#